data_9b0158d402f893ec7cdd901b1be44a3c
#
_entry.id   9b0158d402f893ec7cdd901b1be44a3c
#
_cell.length_a   1.000
_cell.length_b   1.000
_cell.length_c   1.000
_cell.angle_alpha   90.00
_cell.angle_beta   90.00
_cell.angle_gamma   90.00
#
_symmetry.space_group_name_H-M   'P 1'
#
loop_
_entity.id
_entity.type
_entity.pdbx_description
1 polymer ?
#
loop_
_entity_poly.entity_id
_entity_poly.type
_entity_poly.pdbx_seq_one_letter_code
_entity_poly.pdbx_strand_id
1 'polypeptide(L)'
;MEYLSKVAKQHILRWIKCRKYFDEYPFSANFAKETHYFDMKTYWVDILTFFCVVILCLFAADVPVKGAIPQKYSVTYFSSQNGVEDGLVNDIIQDHKGLLWFATWNGLYRFDGYNFKNYKSNMEDLGGLTNDRLLDIVEDKFGCIWVLCYDSTCYRFNPDKEVFEPVIQKTANSFRSISVLPNGIVWLLREDGSAVRVVTAPEDLSMTFQFYSSRENTLSTGKIRSVFMDSKLREWLLTDEGVYRLYDSELSIISLSDCRKSEKIPFYFATELEEYIYLGAHQGKVYKYLLTGELSIHTQLPTSASVISILPSVAGLIYVTDSDGFFIHDSLGEIRHVMLDSLSLLKDKTIESAKITCGDLLWLVHPVPGVTLFDLKTQRLSFIEGKDELGRPLNTESDFFAFEDRNDILWVHPKGGGFSYFDSQNRRLIPFNTTEQPVKWKSNDRCFAAFVDKQGNLWMSTQLNRLKRITFIPDKFHIYTPTPQDVELPDNEIRALYIDKKQRIWTGSRDMNVSIYDARLRLLKRMKWGKVYAIMQDSAGVYWISTKGQGLIKATETSKGNFELQHFKYKADDPYSLSNDNIYFTFQDSKQRLWVATYGGGLNLIETMPDGTLRFINHRNLLKRYPISHFYKVRHITEDNQGRIWVSTTAGILQFKVSFHCPEEIDFHSICREQGNVNSLSNNDVQMIQCMDNGKIFAITYGGGLNELSPMGLHSYQCKSFTQKNGLISDIIYSMHEDKQGNLYGW
;
A
#
# COMPACT_ATOMS: atom_id res chain seq x y z
N MET A 1 9.35 -22.98 26.65
CA MET A 1 8.58 -21.98 27.43
C MET A 1 7.80 -22.59 28.57
N GLU A 2 6.94 -23.60 28.36
CA GLU A 2 6.19 -24.27 29.45
C GLU A 2 7.05 -24.95 30.52
N TYR A 3 8.18 -25.58 30.16
CA TYR A 3 9.10 -26.20 31.09
C TYR A 3 9.81 -25.16 31.99
N LEU A 4 10.22 -24.04 31.41
CA LEU A 4 10.83 -22.92 32.15
C LEU A 4 9.83 -22.23 33.07
N SER A 5 8.57 -22.11 32.66
CA SER A 5 7.47 -21.60 33.51
C SER A 5 7.18 -22.50 34.70
N LYS A 6 7.25 -23.84 34.55
CA LYS A 6 7.10 -24.78 35.64
C LYS A 6 8.26 -24.74 36.64
N VAL A 7 9.49 -24.62 36.15
CA VAL A 7 10.68 -24.51 37.00
C VAL A 7 10.68 -23.19 37.78
N ALA A 8 10.37 -22.07 37.11
CA ALA A 8 10.24 -20.77 37.77
C ALA A 8 9.12 -20.77 38.84
N LYS A 9 7.99 -21.39 38.57
CA LYS A 9 6.89 -21.53 39.52
C LYS A 9 7.28 -22.36 40.76
N GLN A 10 8.06 -23.44 40.61
CA GLN A 10 8.58 -24.22 41.71
C GLN A 10 9.57 -23.45 42.59
N HIS A 11 10.45 -22.65 41.98
CA HIS A 11 11.40 -21.82 42.69
C HIS A 11 10.73 -20.65 43.43
N ILE A 12 9.75 -20.00 42.83
CA ILE A 12 8.92 -18.98 43.51
C ILE A 12 8.17 -19.56 44.71
N LEU A 13 7.58 -20.75 44.59
CA LEU A 13 6.89 -21.41 45.70
C LEU A 13 7.86 -21.84 46.82
N ARG A 14 9.12 -22.23 46.50
CA ARG A 14 10.18 -22.48 47.51
C ARG A 14 10.58 -21.19 48.22
N TRP A 15 10.76 -20.10 47.48
CA TRP A 15 11.08 -18.79 48.03
C TRP A 15 10.01 -18.24 48.95
N ILE A 16 8.74 -18.35 48.60
CA ILE A 16 7.61 -17.94 49.46
C ILE A 16 7.57 -18.77 50.73
N LYS A 17 7.85 -20.07 50.67
CA LYS A 17 7.96 -20.93 51.87
C LYS A 17 9.14 -20.54 52.75
N CYS A 18 10.28 -20.23 52.20
CA CYS A 18 11.45 -19.76 52.96
C CYS A 18 11.21 -18.38 53.62
N ARG A 19 10.55 -17.44 52.90
CA ARG A 19 10.20 -16.13 53.45
C ARG A 19 9.24 -16.24 54.65
N LYS A 20 8.22 -17.11 54.54
CA LYS A 20 7.31 -17.35 55.65
C LYS A 20 7.98 -17.94 56.89
N TYR A 21 9.08 -18.69 56.71
CA TYR A 21 9.87 -19.25 57.79
C TYR A 21 10.72 -18.19 58.49
N PHE A 22 11.18 -17.15 57.75
CA PHE A 22 11.97 -16.03 58.32
C PHE A 22 11.08 -14.99 59.05
N ASP A 23 9.83 -14.83 58.63
CA ASP A 23 8.91 -13.88 59.28
C ASP A 23 8.33 -14.43 60.58
N GLU A 24 8.31 -15.77 60.80
CA GLU A 24 7.80 -16.42 62.00
C GLU A 24 8.83 -16.58 63.16
N TYR A 25 10.15 -16.39 62.86
CA TYR A 25 11.19 -16.54 63.92
C TYR A 25 12.24 -15.40 63.82
N PRO A 26 12.11 -14.35 64.65
CA PRO A 26 13.14 -13.31 64.72
C PRO A 26 14.43 -13.82 65.37
N PHE A 27 15.55 -13.46 64.75
CA PHE A 27 16.91 -13.83 65.12
C PHE A 27 17.21 -13.54 66.57
N SER A 28 17.32 -14.57 67.45
CA SER A 28 17.93 -14.47 68.74
C SER A 28 19.31 -15.16 68.75
N ALA A 29 20.31 -14.49 69.34
CA ALA A 29 21.72 -14.79 69.27
C ALA A 29 22.22 -16.10 69.90
N ASN A 30 21.38 -17.14 70.11
CA ASN A 30 21.76 -18.40 70.78
C ASN A 30 21.55 -19.68 69.95
N PHE A 31 21.52 -19.61 68.61
CA PHE A 31 21.29 -20.79 67.75
C PHE A 31 22.60 -21.24 67.04
N ALA A 32 23.68 -21.40 67.82
CA ALA A 32 24.98 -21.80 67.22
C ALA A 32 25.41 -23.25 67.59
N LYS A 33 24.51 -24.17 68.01
CA LYS A 33 24.96 -25.52 68.41
C LYS A 33 24.18 -26.71 67.89
N GLU A 34 23.06 -26.55 67.14
CA GLU A 34 22.40 -27.74 66.58
C GLU A 34 21.73 -27.36 65.28
N THR A 35 22.47 -27.29 64.18
CA THR A 35 21.82 -27.37 62.86
C THR A 35 22.76 -27.99 61.83
N HIS A 36 22.23 -29.04 61.19
CA HIS A 36 22.78 -29.61 59.97
C HIS A 36 23.23 -28.52 59.00
N TYR A 37 24.42 -28.70 58.42
CA TYR A 37 25.01 -27.91 57.37
C TYR A 37 24.00 -27.57 56.29
N PHE A 38 23.42 -26.38 56.34
CA PHE A 38 22.76 -25.81 55.18
C PHE A 38 23.88 -25.28 54.27
N ASP A 39 24.08 -26.01 53.18
CA ASP A 39 25.17 -25.69 52.25
C ASP A 39 24.93 -24.32 51.62
N MET A 40 25.58 -23.29 52.17
CA MET A 40 25.54 -21.90 51.65
C MET A 40 25.95 -21.82 50.19
N LYS A 41 26.71 -22.78 49.67
CA LYS A 41 27.03 -22.86 48.24
C LYS A 41 25.81 -23.15 47.41
N THR A 42 24.93 -24.02 47.84
CA THR A 42 23.67 -24.35 47.11
C THR A 42 22.73 -23.13 47.05
N TYR A 43 22.67 -22.35 48.15
CA TYR A 43 21.87 -21.13 48.24
C TYR A 43 22.34 -20.01 47.30
N TRP A 44 23.65 -19.81 47.22
CA TRP A 44 24.25 -18.85 46.27
C TRP A 44 24.14 -19.29 44.82
N VAL A 45 24.20 -20.59 44.53
CA VAL A 45 23.99 -21.15 43.23
C VAL A 45 22.53 -20.96 42.81
N ASP A 46 21.55 -21.18 43.70
CA ASP A 46 20.13 -20.94 43.41
C ASP A 46 19.81 -19.46 43.20
N ILE A 47 20.39 -18.54 43.96
CA ILE A 47 20.26 -17.11 43.75
C ILE A 47 20.93 -16.67 42.46
N LEU A 48 22.11 -17.14 42.14
CA LEU A 48 22.78 -16.82 40.87
C LEU A 48 22.00 -17.38 39.68
N THR A 49 21.49 -18.60 39.81
CA THR A 49 20.68 -19.21 38.77
C THR A 49 19.37 -18.46 38.56
N PHE A 50 18.72 -18.00 39.65
CA PHE A 50 17.54 -17.14 39.57
C PHE A 50 17.84 -15.80 38.88
N PHE A 51 18.95 -15.13 39.27
CA PHE A 51 19.39 -13.89 38.64
C PHE A 51 19.77 -14.12 37.16
N CYS A 52 20.44 -15.21 36.82
CA CYS A 52 20.74 -15.57 35.43
C CYS A 52 19.48 -15.87 34.64
N VAL A 53 18.51 -16.54 35.20
CA VAL A 53 17.19 -16.80 34.54
C VAL A 53 16.39 -15.51 34.39
N VAL A 54 16.39 -14.62 35.39
CA VAL A 54 15.72 -13.30 35.28
C VAL A 54 16.45 -12.40 34.30
N ILE A 55 17.75 -12.38 34.25
CA ILE A 55 18.54 -11.65 33.26
C ILE A 55 18.32 -12.24 31.87
N LEU A 56 18.33 -13.57 31.70
CA LEU A 56 17.98 -14.24 30.46
C LEU A 56 16.53 -13.98 30.04
N CYS A 57 15.59 -13.92 30.98
CA CYS A 57 14.21 -13.53 30.68
C CYS A 57 14.08 -12.04 30.31
N LEU A 58 14.84 -11.15 30.94
CA LEU A 58 14.88 -9.73 30.59
C LEU A 58 15.55 -9.51 29.23
N PHE A 59 16.63 -10.22 28.92
CA PHE A 59 17.24 -10.19 27.59
C PHE A 59 16.41 -10.94 26.53
N ALA A 60 15.63 -11.95 26.90
CA ALA A 60 14.69 -12.63 25.98
C ALA A 60 13.41 -11.83 25.73
N ALA A 61 13.04 -10.90 26.62
CA ALA A 61 11.90 -10.01 26.41
C ALA A 61 12.23 -8.83 25.47
N ASP A 62 13.51 -8.53 25.25
CA ASP A 62 13.97 -7.46 24.37
C ASP A 62 14.73 -7.94 23.12
N VAL A 63 14.78 -9.24 22.87
CA VAL A 63 15.17 -9.72 21.54
C VAL A 63 13.91 -9.56 20.66
N PRO A 64 13.86 -8.56 19.77
CA PRO A 64 12.83 -8.56 18.76
C PRO A 64 12.99 -9.89 18.05
N VAL A 65 11.94 -10.72 18.05
CA VAL A 65 11.85 -11.90 17.21
C VAL A 65 11.96 -11.38 15.78
N LYS A 66 13.19 -11.33 15.24
CA LYS A 66 13.45 -11.04 13.83
C LYS A 66 12.76 -12.16 13.06
N GLY A 67 11.51 -11.97 12.65
CA GLY A 67 10.75 -12.98 11.93
C GLY A 67 9.24 -12.79 11.94
N ALA A 68 8.69 -12.02 12.90
CA ALA A 68 7.32 -11.55 12.83
C ALA A 68 7.38 -10.02 12.71
N ILE A 69 7.51 -9.53 11.51
CA ILE A 69 7.30 -8.11 11.26
C ILE A 69 5.78 -7.90 11.37
N PRO A 70 5.26 -7.22 12.42
CA PRO A 70 3.88 -6.80 12.42
C PRO A 70 3.76 -5.74 11.33
N GLN A 71 3.42 -6.17 10.11
CA GLN A 71 3.07 -5.21 9.07
C GLN A 71 1.81 -4.49 9.52
N LYS A 72 1.94 -3.19 9.71
CA LYS A 72 0.79 -2.32 9.83
C LYS A 72 0.06 -2.34 8.48
N TYR A 73 -1.23 -2.56 8.53
CA TYR A 73 -2.08 -2.54 7.36
C TYR A 73 -3.37 -1.80 7.70
N SER A 74 -4.01 -1.29 6.68
CA SER A 74 -5.37 -0.76 6.77
C SER A 74 -6.28 -1.51 5.83
N VAL A 75 -7.52 -1.75 6.23
CA VAL A 75 -8.54 -2.38 5.41
C VAL A 75 -9.63 -1.37 5.10
N THR A 76 -9.84 -1.10 3.81
CA THR A 76 -10.96 -0.28 3.34
C THR A 76 -12.01 -1.20 2.74
N TYR A 77 -13.25 -1.12 3.23
CA TYR A 77 -14.38 -1.86 2.69
C TYR A 77 -15.17 -0.99 1.73
N PHE A 78 -15.59 -1.57 0.59
CA PHE A 78 -16.39 -0.90 -0.40
C PHE A 78 -17.79 -1.49 -0.44
N SER A 79 -18.80 -0.62 -0.42
CA SER A 79 -20.22 -0.98 -0.39
C SER A 79 -21.02 -0.01 -1.29
N SER A 80 -22.33 -0.14 -1.27
CA SER A 80 -23.23 0.81 -1.98
C SER A 80 -23.02 2.26 -1.57
N GLN A 81 -22.59 2.53 -0.33
CA GLN A 81 -22.24 3.89 0.14
C GLN A 81 -21.00 4.46 -0.56
N ASN A 82 -20.11 3.59 -1.05
CA ASN A 82 -18.89 3.97 -1.77
C ASN A 82 -19.05 3.82 -3.29
N GLY A 83 -20.28 3.58 -3.80
CA GLY A 83 -20.56 3.46 -5.22
C GLY A 83 -20.39 2.05 -5.81
N VAL A 84 -20.13 1.02 -4.99
CA VAL A 84 -20.15 -0.38 -5.39
C VAL A 84 -21.47 -0.98 -4.94
N GLU A 85 -22.43 -1.05 -5.84
CA GLU A 85 -23.70 -1.74 -5.57
C GLU A 85 -23.44 -3.22 -5.31
N ASP A 86 -24.35 -3.87 -4.61
CA ASP A 86 -24.31 -5.22 -4.03
C ASP A 86 -23.93 -6.35 -5.03
N GLY A 87 -22.79 -6.22 -5.70
CA GLY A 87 -22.25 -7.20 -6.64
C GLY A 87 -21.06 -7.98 -6.07
N LEU A 88 -21.02 -9.28 -6.33
CA LEU A 88 -19.79 -10.06 -6.16
C LEU A 88 -18.83 -9.68 -7.29
N VAL A 89 -17.58 -9.49 -6.96
CA VAL A 89 -16.51 -9.26 -7.93
C VAL A 89 -15.85 -10.59 -8.23
N ASN A 90 -15.87 -11.00 -9.49
CA ASN A 90 -15.31 -12.27 -9.94
C ASN A 90 -13.88 -12.12 -10.46
N ASP A 91 -13.54 -10.95 -11.03
CA ASP A 91 -12.20 -10.69 -11.53
C ASP A 91 -11.84 -9.22 -11.40
N ILE A 92 -10.52 -8.93 -11.28
CA ILE A 92 -9.97 -7.60 -11.06
C ILE A 92 -8.70 -7.44 -11.90
N ILE A 93 -8.64 -6.39 -12.70
CA ILE A 93 -7.42 -6.03 -13.43
C ILE A 93 -7.07 -4.55 -13.22
N GLN A 94 -5.82 -4.21 -13.50
CA GLN A 94 -5.37 -2.82 -13.60
C GLN A 94 -4.87 -2.54 -15.01
N ASP A 95 -5.49 -1.58 -15.69
CA ASP A 95 -5.17 -1.24 -17.06
C ASP A 95 -3.80 -0.54 -17.21
N HIS A 96 -3.38 -0.28 -18.44
CA HIS A 96 -2.13 0.41 -18.74
C HIS A 96 -2.11 1.87 -18.22
N LYS A 97 -3.29 2.52 -18.09
CA LYS A 97 -3.47 3.87 -17.52
C LYS A 97 -3.42 3.87 -15.98
N GLY A 98 -3.46 2.69 -15.35
CA GLY A 98 -3.45 2.51 -13.91
C GLY A 98 -4.82 2.49 -13.24
N LEU A 99 -5.91 2.54 -14.03
CA LEU A 99 -7.28 2.41 -13.52
C LEU A 99 -7.57 0.93 -13.20
N LEU A 100 -8.36 0.70 -12.15
CA LEU A 100 -8.80 -0.64 -11.79
C LEU A 100 -10.17 -0.94 -12.39
N TRP A 101 -10.30 -2.14 -12.91
CA TRP A 101 -11.53 -2.66 -13.50
C TRP A 101 -11.98 -3.91 -12.76
N PHE A 102 -13.29 -4.05 -12.57
CA PHE A 102 -13.89 -5.10 -11.78
C PHE A 102 -15.01 -5.77 -12.57
N ALA A 103 -14.87 -7.06 -12.84
CA ALA A 103 -15.96 -7.89 -13.34
C ALA A 103 -16.90 -8.25 -12.20
N THR A 104 -18.14 -7.81 -12.24
CA THR A 104 -19.08 -8.05 -11.13
C THR A 104 -20.36 -8.76 -11.62
N TRP A 105 -21.19 -9.17 -10.68
CA TRP A 105 -22.54 -9.66 -11.00
C TRP A 105 -23.52 -8.53 -11.35
N ASN A 106 -23.06 -7.27 -11.34
CA ASN A 106 -23.87 -6.09 -11.56
C ASN A 106 -23.19 -5.11 -12.53
N GLY A 107 -22.54 -5.63 -13.57
CA GLY A 107 -21.86 -4.85 -14.61
C GLY A 107 -20.34 -4.75 -14.42
N LEU A 108 -19.73 -3.93 -15.28
CA LEU A 108 -18.32 -3.61 -15.28
C LEU A 108 -18.09 -2.33 -14.49
N TYR A 109 -17.28 -2.38 -13.46
CA TYR A 109 -16.90 -1.19 -12.68
C TYR A 109 -15.50 -0.74 -13.02
N ARG A 110 -15.33 0.58 -13.09
CA ARG A 110 -14.02 1.25 -13.17
C ARG A 110 -13.79 2.06 -11.90
N PHE A 111 -12.60 1.97 -11.33
CA PHE A 111 -12.18 2.74 -10.16
C PHE A 111 -10.98 3.61 -10.51
N ASP A 112 -11.07 4.91 -10.24
CA ASP A 112 -10.05 5.92 -10.55
C ASP A 112 -9.15 6.28 -9.35
N GLY A 113 -9.28 5.54 -8.24
CA GLY A 113 -8.62 5.82 -6.97
C GLY A 113 -9.56 6.45 -5.94
N TYR A 114 -10.67 7.03 -6.36
CA TYR A 114 -11.63 7.74 -5.51
C TYR A 114 -13.07 7.27 -5.74
N ASN A 115 -13.49 7.16 -6.99
CA ASN A 115 -14.87 6.89 -7.37
C ASN A 115 -14.99 5.63 -8.21
N PHE A 116 -16.10 4.93 -8.03
CA PHE A 116 -16.52 3.85 -8.91
C PHE A 116 -17.48 4.37 -9.97
N LYS A 117 -17.22 4.02 -11.23
CA LYS A 117 -18.17 4.20 -12.33
C LYS A 117 -18.62 2.83 -12.81
N ASN A 118 -19.94 2.63 -12.90
CA ASN A 118 -20.56 1.38 -13.33
C ASN A 118 -21.03 1.47 -14.78
N TYR A 119 -20.78 0.42 -15.54
CA TYR A 119 -21.23 0.21 -16.91
C TYR A 119 -22.08 -1.05 -16.95
N LYS A 120 -23.39 -0.89 -17.25
CA LYS A 120 -24.40 -1.96 -17.26
C LYS A 120 -25.11 -2.05 -18.60
N SER A 121 -25.92 -3.09 -18.74
CA SER A 121 -26.92 -3.17 -19.80
C SER A 121 -27.91 -2.00 -19.67
N ASN A 122 -28.18 -1.32 -20.80
CA ASN A 122 -29.19 -0.30 -20.88
C ASN A 122 -30.18 -0.71 -21.98
N MET A 123 -31.47 -0.72 -21.66
CA MET A 123 -32.53 -1.10 -22.64
C MET A 123 -32.60 -0.13 -23.83
N GLU A 124 -32.05 1.07 -23.71
CA GLU A 124 -32.01 2.08 -24.77
C GLU A 124 -30.81 1.95 -25.70
N ASP A 125 -29.75 1.19 -25.28
CA ASP A 125 -28.55 0.99 -26.08
C ASP A 125 -28.62 -0.29 -26.90
N LEU A 126 -28.73 -0.15 -28.22
CA LEU A 126 -28.73 -1.27 -29.19
C LEU A 126 -27.41 -2.08 -29.19
N GLY A 127 -26.39 -1.66 -28.48
CA GLY A 127 -25.05 -2.30 -28.34
C GLY A 127 -24.65 -2.66 -26.93
N GLY A 128 -25.55 -2.54 -25.92
CA GLY A 128 -25.21 -2.82 -24.50
C GLY A 128 -25.03 -4.31 -24.18
N LEU A 129 -24.58 -4.60 -22.97
CA LEU A 129 -24.48 -5.97 -22.44
C LEU A 129 -25.87 -6.64 -22.47
N THR A 130 -25.92 -7.93 -22.82
CA THR A 130 -27.12 -8.76 -22.66
C THR A 130 -27.25 -9.36 -21.27
N ASN A 131 -26.13 -9.43 -20.53
CA ASN A 131 -26.07 -9.98 -19.18
C ASN A 131 -25.07 -9.19 -18.33
N ASP A 132 -25.54 -8.64 -17.23
CA ASP A 132 -24.68 -7.86 -16.32
C ASP A 132 -23.79 -8.72 -15.41
N ARG A 133 -23.96 -10.05 -15.41
CA ARG A 133 -23.10 -10.96 -14.65
C ARG A 133 -21.83 -11.25 -15.45
N LEU A 134 -20.73 -10.70 -14.99
CA LEU A 134 -19.43 -10.83 -15.63
C LEU A 134 -18.57 -11.86 -14.89
N LEU A 135 -17.86 -12.71 -15.64
CA LEU A 135 -16.99 -13.76 -15.10
C LEU A 135 -15.52 -13.35 -15.11
N ASP A 136 -15.05 -12.82 -16.23
CA ASP A 136 -13.64 -12.61 -16.53
C ASP A 136 -13.45 -11.33 -17.34
N ILE A 137 -12.36 -10.63 -17.14
CA ILE A 137 -12.00 -9.42 -17.88
C ILE A 137 -10.51 -9.39 -18.19
N VAL A 138 -10.16 -8.85 -19.34
CA VAL A 138 -8.76 -8.70 -19.74
C VAL A 138 -8.59 -7.45 -20.62
N GLU A 139 -7.50 -6.74 -20.47
CA GLU A 139 -7.16 -5.61 -21.33
C GLU A 139 -6.35 -6.06 -22.55
N ASP A 140 -6.71 -5.55 -23.75
CA ASP A 140 -5.90 -5.74 -24.96
C ASP A 140 -4.84 -4.63 -25.12
N LYS A 141 -3.95 -4.80 -26.09
CA LYS A 141 -2.87 -3.81 -26.36
C LYS A 141 -3.37 -2.42 -26.81
N PHE A 142 -4.63 -2.31 -27.19
CA PHE A 142 -5.26 -1.06 -27.59
C PHE A 142 -5.97 -0.35 -26.43
N GLY A 143 -5.95 -0.95 -25.24
CA GLY A 143 -6.61 -0.44 -24.04
C GLY A 143 -8.11 -0.72 -23.98
N CYS A 144 -8.62 -1.60 -24.83
CA CYS A 144 -10.00 -2.07 -24.74
C CYS A 144 -10.10 -3.21 -23.70
N ILE A 145 -11.20 -3.23 -22.95
CA ILE A 145 -11.47 -4.25 -21.95
C ILE A 145 -12.37 -5.32 -22.55
N TRP A 146 -11.87 -6.54 -22.63
CA TRP A 146 -12.65 -7.69 -23.05
C TRP A 146 -13.38 -8.28 -21.86
N VAL A 147 -14.62 -8.65 -22.03
CA VAL A 147 -15.53 -9.07 -20.97
C VAL A 147 -16.18 -10.38 -21.34
N LEU A 148 -16.08 -11.38 -20.47
CA LEU A 148 -16.80 -12.65 -20.57
C LEU A 148 -17.98 -12.64 -19.59
N CYS A 149 -19.19 -12.83 -20.11
CA CYS A 149 -20.41 -12.86 -19.32
C CYS A 149 -20.75 -14.29 -18.84
N TYR A 150 -21.57 -14.39 -17.81
CA TYR A 150 -22.04 -15.66 -17.24
C TYR A 150 -22.83 -16.53 -18.23
N ASP A 151 -23.49 -15.93 -19.20
CA ASP A 151 -24.19 -16.61 -20.30
C ASP A 151 -23.24 -17.03 -21.44
N SER A 152 -21.93 -17.01 -21.20
CA SER A 152 -20.88 -17.36 -22.16
C SER A 152 -20.80 -16.44 -23.39
N THR A 153 -21.39 -15.25 -23.33
CA THR A 153 -21.23 -14.21 -24.35
C THR A 153 -19.96 -13.39 -24.06
N CYS A 154 -19.37 -12.82 -25.10
CA CYS A 154 -18.15 -12.01 -25.00
C CYS A 154 -18.38 -10.64 -25.64
N TYR A 155 -17.89 -9.59 -24.97
CA TYR A 155 -17.93 -8.21 -25.45
C TYR A 155 -16.55 -7.59 -25.36
N ARG A 156 -16.30 -6.61 -26.23
CA ARG A 156 -15.19 -5.69 -26.12
C ARG A 156 -15.74 -4.33 -25.68
N PHE A 157 -15.28 -3.83 -24.55
CA PHE A 157 -15.60 -2.49 -24.05
C PHE A 157 -14.51 -1.50 -24.46
N ASN A 158 -14.91 -0.41 -25.14
CA ASN A 158 -14.01 0.68 -25.46
C ASN A 158 -14.10 1.76 -24.38
N PRO A 159 -13.06 1.97 -23.53
CA PRO A 159 -13.14 2.93 -22.42
C PRO A 159 -13.24 4.39 -22.84
N ASP A 160 -12.74 4.75 -24.04
CA ASP A 160 -12.77 6.14 -24.53
C ASP A 160 -14.15 6.51 -25.11
N LYS A 161 -14.84 5.54 -25.73
CA LYS A 161 -16.20 5.70 -26.24
C LYS A 161 -17.27 5.31 -25.22
N GLU A 162 -16.89 4.55 -24.20
CA GLU A 162 -17.76 3.96 -23.17
C GLU A 162 -18.86 3.05 -23.74
N VAL A 163 -18.54 2.27 -24.76
CA VAL A 163 -19.50 1.41 -25.49
C VAL A 163 -19.01 -0.03 -25.48
N PHE A 164 -19.96 -0.97 -25.29
CA PHE A 164 -19.75 -2.40 -25.47
C PHE A 164 -20.00 -2.79 -26.93
N GLU A 165 -19.06 -3.51 -27.51
CA GLU A 165 -19.14 -4.07 -28.85
C GLU A 165 -19.27 -5.59 -28.75
N PRO A 166 -20.39 -6.20 -29.20
CA PRO A 166 -20.53 -7.66 -29.14
C PRO A 166 -19.58 -8.33 -30.13
N VAL A 167 -18.88 -9.37 -29.65
CA VAL A 167 -17.84 -10.03 -30.44
C VAL A 167 -18.42 -10.84 -31.59
N ILE A 168 -19.57 -11.52 -31.41
CA ILE A 168 -20.27 -12.28 -32.48
C ILE A 168 -21.77 -12.34 -32.18
N GLN A 169 -22.60 -11.99 -33.17
CA GLN A 169 -24.07 -11.93 -33.00
C GLN A 169 -24.86 -13.17 -33.44
N LYS A 170 -24.28 -14.15 -34.14
CA LYS A 170 -25.08 -15.10 -34.93
C LYS A 170 -24.95 -16.60 -34.66
N THR A 171 -24.13 -17.06 -33.73
CA THR A 171 -24.02 -18.49 -33.38
C THR A 171 -24.13 -18.70 -31.87
N ALA A 172 -24.60 -19.89 -31.46
CA ALA A 172 -24.64 -20.26 -30.05
C ALA A 172 -23.25 -20.04 -29.42
N ASN A 173 -23.11 -18.92 -28.74
CA ASN A 173 -21.85 -18.49 -28.14
C ASN A 173 -21.70 -19.23 -26.83
N SER A 174 -20.68 -20.09 -26.72
CA SER A 174 -20.30 -20.77 -25.50
C SER A 174 -18.82 -20.56 -25.24
N PHE A 175 -18.43 -19.29 -25.06
CA PHE A 175 -17.05 -18.98 -24.71
C PHE A 175 -16.76 -19.34 -23.24
N ARG A 176 -15.62 -20.00 -23.03
CA ARG A 176 -15.18 -20.43 -21.69
C ARG A 176 -14.01 -19.59 -21.16
N SER A 177 -13.20 -19.02 -22.04
CA SER A 177 -12.04 -18.22 -21.63
C SER A 177 -11.58 -17.25 -22.71
N ILE A 178 -10.95 -16.17 -22.29
CA ILE A 178 -10.32 -15.14 -23.11
C ILE A 178 -8.81 -15.21 -22.89
N SER A 179 -8.02 -15.15 -23.96
CA SER A 179 -6.57 -15.06 -23.90
C SER A 179 -6.07 -13.95 -24.80
N VAL A 180 -5.43 -12.93 -24.23
CA VAL A 180 -4.80 -11.85 -24.97
C VAL A 180 -3.32 -12.13 -25.11
N LEU A 181 -2.84 -12.22 -26.36
CA LEU A 181 -1.43 -12.45 -26.64
C LEU A 181 -0.64 -11.13 -26.67
N PRO A 182 0.66 -11.15 -26.41
CA PRO A 182 1.53 -9.95 -26.39
C PRO A 182 1.52 -9.13 -27.68
N ASN A 183 1.21 -9.73 -28.84
CA ASN A 183 1.02 -9.02 -30.11
C ASN A 183 -0.35 -8.31 -30.20
N GLY A 184 -1.23 -8.50 -29.19
CA GLY A 184 -2.57 -7.93 -29.09
C GLY A 184 -3.66 -8.71 -29.84
N ILE A 185 -3.33 -9.90 -30.32
CA ILE A 185 -4.33 -10.83 -30.86
C ILE A 185 -5.08 -11.45 -29.69
N VAL A 186 -6.39 -11.56 -29.82
CA VAL A 186 -7.27 -12.13 -28.80
C VAL A 186 -7.78 -13.48 -29.26
N TRP A 187 -7.64 -14.50 -28.41
CA TRP A 187 -8.17 -15.82 -28.62
C TRP A 187 -9.32 -16.10 -27.66
N LEU A 188 -10.46 -16.49 -28.20
CA LEU A 188 -11.63 -16.88 -27.46
C LEU A 188 -11.82 -18.39 -27.60
N LEU A 189 -11.67 -19.11 -26.51
CA LEU A 189 -11.86 -20.56 -26.47
C LEU A 189 -13.31 -20.90 -26.13
N ARG A 190 -13.88 -21.90 -26.80
CA ARG A 190 -15.26 -22.37 -26.61
C ARG A 190 -15.32 -23.69 -25.84
N GLU A 191 -16.47 -23.96 -25.26
CA GLU A 191 -16.77 -25.20 -24.54
C GLU A 191 -16.62 -26.45 -25.41
N ASP A 192 -16.96 -26.37 -26.71
CA ASP A 192 -16.84 -27.48 -27.66
C ASP A 192 -15.39 -27.76 -28.09
N GLY A 193 -14.44 -26.93 -27.62
CA GLY A 193 -13.01 -27.04 -27.97
C GLY A 193 -12.63 -26.34 -29.26
N SER A 194 -13.55 -25.61 -29.90
CA SER A 194 -13.22 -24.69 -30.99
C SER A 194 -12.71 -23.37 -30.45
N ALA A 195 -12.11 -22.53 -31.29
CA ALA A 195 -11.63 -21.21 -30.90
C ALA A 195 -11.88 -20.16 -31.99
N VAL A 196 -11.93 -18.91 -31.55
CA VAL A 196 -12.01 -17.74 -32.42
C VAL A 196 -10.77 -16.88 -32.18
N ARG A 197 -10.04 -16.62 -33.24
CA ARG A 197 -8.92 -15.67 -33.23
C ARG A 197 -9.43 -14.32 -33.71
N VAL A 198 -9.21 -13.28 -32.91
CA VAL A 198 -9.66 -11.93 -33.22
C VAL A 198 -8.45 -11.03 -33.45
N VAL A 199 -8.43 -10.41 -34.60
CA VAL A 199 -7.41 -9.45 -34.98
C VAL A 199 -8.05 -8.07 -35.03
N THR A 200 -7.51 -7.13 -34.27
CA THR A 200 -8.00 -5.75 -34.22
C THR A 200 -7.10 -4.87 -35.10
N ALA A 201 -7.72 -4.13 -36.04
CA ALA A 201 -7.01 -3.16 -36.88
C ALA A 201 -6.62 -1.93 -36.04
N PRO A 202 -5.37 -1.44 -36.14
CA PRO A 202 -4.92 -0.28 -35.34
C PRO A 202 -5.60 1.03 -35.70
N GLU A 203 -6.04 1.19 -36.97
CA GLU A 203 -6.49 2.47 -37.51
C GLU A 203 -7.88 2.88 -37.02
N ASP A 204 -8.79 1.90 -36.94
CA ASP A 204 -10.21 2.14 -36.63
C ASP A 204 -10.77 1.23 -35.52
N LEU A 205 -9.92 0.35 -34.97
CA LEU A 205 -10.26 -0.67 -33.99
C LEU A 205 -11.29 -1.70 -34.50
N SER A 206 -11.46 -1.84 -35.81
CA SER A 206 -12.33 -2.88 -36.37
C SER A 206 -11.79 -4.28 -36.09
N MET A 207 -12.72 -5.24 -35.87
CA MET A 207 -12.38 -6.62 -35.53
C MET A 207 -12.59 -7.54 -36.72
N THR A 208 -11.59 -8.38 -37.01
CA THR A 208 -11.70 -9.50 -37.94
C THR A 208 -11.65 -10.82 -37.20
N PHE A 209 -12.49 -11.77 -37.61
CA PHE A 209 -12.65 -13.06 -36.91
C PHE A 209 -12.19 -14.21 -37.78
N GLN A 210 -11.38 -15.09 -37.23
CA GLN A 210 -10.92 -16.35 -37.82
C GLN A 210 -11.38 -17.50 -36.91
N PHE A 211 -12.04 -18.50 -37.51
CA PHE A 211 -12.62 -19.62 -36.77
C PHE A 211 -11.73 -20.85 -36.91
N TYR A 212 -11.48 -21.52 -35.82
CA TYR A 212 -10.67 -22.73 -35.74
C TYR A 212 -11.48 -23.86 -35.10
N SER A 213 -11.85 -24.85 -35.88
CA SER A 213 -12.59 -26.02 -35.41
C SER A 213 -12.38 -27.22 -36.33
N SER A 214 -12.65 -28.41 -35.81
CA SER A 214 -12.66 -29.63 -36.62
C SER A 214 -13.83 -29.68 -37.63
N ARG A 215 -14.92 -28.93 -37.36
CA ARG A 215 -16.09 -28.87 -38.25
C ARG A 215 -15.86 -28.01 -39.49
N GLU A 216 -14.99 -27.04 -39.41
CA GLU A 216 -14.66 -26.11 -40.51
C GLU A 216 -13.42 -26.55 -41.30
N ASN A 217 -12.93 -27.78 -41.08
CA ASN A 217 -11.72 -28.35 -41.70
C ASN A 217 -10.44 -27.52 -41.51
N THR A 218 -10.45 -26.56 -40.55
CA THR A 218 -9.31 -25.74 -40.24
C THR A 218 -8.33 -26.47 -39.31
N LEU A 219 -8.83 -27.43 -38.49
CA LEU A 219 -8.04 -28.38 -37.72
C LEU A 219 -8.42 -29.77 -38.19
N SER A 220 -7.44 -30.63 -38.42
CA SER A 220 -7.68 -32.00 -38.87
C SER A 220 -8.48 -32.82 -37.85
N THR A 221 -8.31 -32.58 -36.58
CA THR A 221 -8.99 -33.19 -35.42
C THR A 221 -8.53 -32.52 -34.13
N GLY A 222 -9.26 -32.71 -33.02
CA GLY A 222 -8.84 -32.36 -31.67
C GLY A 222 -9.43 -31.01 -31.13
N LYS A 223 -9.58 -31.00 -29.81
CA LYS A 223 -10.07 -29.81 -29.09
C LYS A 223 -8.86 -28.93 -28.69
N ILE A 224 -8.97 -27.64 -28.93
CA ILE A 224 -7.98 -26.66 -28.47
C ILE A 224 -8.09 -26.54 -26.95
N ARG A 225 -7.00 -26.81 -26.25
CA ARG A 225 -6.90 -26.71 -24.80
C ARG A 225 -6.41 -25.34 -24.35
N SER A 226 -5.34 -24.85 -24.99
CA SER A 226 -4.73 -23.57 -24.67
C SER A 226 -3.99 -23.00 -25.87
N VAL A 227 -3.73 -21.69 -25.79
CA VAL A 227 -2.98 -20.92 -26.78
C VAL A 227 -1.88 -20.20 -26.06
N PHE A 228 -0.67 -20.15 -26.63
CA PHE A 228 0.40 -19.32 -26.14
C PHE A 228 1.20 -18.71 -27.31
N MET A 229 2.02 -17.73 -27.02
CA MET A 229 2.88 -17.08 -28.00
C MET A 229 4.34 -17.13 -27.52
N ASP A 230 5.24 -17.47 -28.45
CA ASP A 230 6.66 -17.48 -28.18
C ASP A 230 7.30 -16.09 -28.36
N SER A 231 8.55 -15.94 -27.94
CA SER A 231 9.32 -14.70 -28.06
C SER A 231 9.53 -14.21 -29.51
N LYS A 232 9.34 -15.09 -30.49
CA LYS A 232 9.37 -14.77 -31.93
C LYS A 232 7.99 -14.39 -32.47
N LEU A 233 7.03 -14.13 -31.59
CA LEU A 233 5.66 -13.75 -31.91
C LEU A 233 4.88 -14.81 -32.70
N ARG A 234 5.24 -16.08 -32.61
CA ARG A 234 4.53 -17.18 -33.23
C ARG A 234 3.47 -17.72 -32.28
N GLU A 235 2.27 -17.96 -32.79
CA GLU A 235 1.14 -18.47 -32.03
C GLU A 235 1.13 -19.99 -32.04
N TRP A 236 0.91 -20.60 -30.88
CA TRP A 236 0.90 -22.04 -30.67
C TRP A 236 -0.42 -22.49 -30.08
N LEU A 237 -1.02 -23.53 -30.67
CA LEU A 237 -2.25 -24.15 -30.20
C LEU A 237 -1.93 -25.54 -29.66
N LEU A 238 -2.20 -25.76 -28.37
CA LEU A 238 -2.12 -27.08 -27.74
C LEU A 238 -3.46 -27.78 -27.85
N THR A 239 -3.48 -29.01 -28.37
CA THR A 239 -4.72 -29.74 -28.58
C THR A 239 -4.66 -31.15 -28.01
N ASP A 240 -5.79 -31.84 -28.01
CA ASP A 240 -5.89 -33.26 -27.61
C ASP A 240 -5.12 -34.22 -28.55
N GLU A 241 -4.73 -33.76 -29.72
CA GLU A 241 -4.19 -34.63 -30.77
C GLU A 241 -2.84 -34.17 -31.29
N GLY A 242 -2.34 -33.00 -30.89
CA GLY A 242 -1.08 -32.46 -31.33
C GLY A 242 -0.85 -30.99 -30.99
N VAL A 243 0.24 -30.46 -31.52
CA VAL A 243 0.61 -29.06 -31.41
C VAL A 243 0.58 -28.43 -32.77
N TYR A 244 -0.10 -27.29 -32.88
CA TYR A 244 -0.18 -26.52 -34.10
C TYR A 244 0.53 -25.19 -33.90
N ARG A 245 1.22 -24.76 -34.93
CA ARG A 245 1.85 -23.44 -34.99
C ARG A 245 1.19 -22.63 -36.11
N LEU A 246 0.77 -21.44 -35.80
CA LEU A 246 0.26 -20.49 -36.77
C LEU A 246 1.44 -19.68 -37.34
N TYR A 247 1.56 -19.66 -38.66
CA TYR A 247 2.55 -18.88 -39.39
C TYR A 247 1.83 -18.09 -40.48
N ASP A 248 1.91 -16.77 -40.46
CA ASP A 248 1.31 -15.84 -41.43
C ASP A 248 -0.13 -16.20 -41.84
N SER A 249 -1.00 -16.49 -40.85
CA SER A 249 -2.39 -16.92 -41.02
C SER A 249 -2.58 -18.36 -41.51
N GLU A 250 -1.54 -19.12 -41.81
CA GLU A 250 -1.63 -20.53 -42.15
C GLU A 250 -1.28 -21.41 -40.95
N LEU A 251 -2.15 -22.40 -40.70
CA LEU A 251 -1.89 -23.42 -39.68
C LEU A 251 -0.92 -24.47 -40.24
N SER A 252 0.22 -24.60 -39.61
CA SER A 252 1.13 -25.70 -39.87
C SER A 252 1.19 -26.65 -38.69
N ILE A 253 1.01 -27.95 -38.95
CA ILE A 253 1.20 -28.99 -37.93
C ILE A 253 2.71 -29.18 -37.75
N ILE A 254 3.17 -29.12 -36.51
CA ILE A 254 4.56 -29.44 -36.19
C ILE A 254 4.68 -30.96 -36.25
N SER A 255 5.47 -31.44 -37.20
CA SER A 255 5.80 -32.86 -37.32
C SER A 255 6.68 -33.28 -36.14
N LEU A 256 6.22 -34.25 -35.35
CA LEU A 256 7.02 -34.90 -34.35
C LEU A 256 7.96 -35.89 -35.08
N SER A 257 9.25 -35.64 -35.06
CA SER A 257 10.25 -36.41 -35.82
C SER A 257 10.30 -37.90 -35.47
N ASP A 258 9.75 -38.34 -34.33
CA ASP A 258 9.76 -39.72 -33.84
C ASP A 258 8.41 -40.42 -33.74
N CYS A 259 7.30 -39.73 -34.01
CA CYS A 259 5.99 -40.37 -33.95
C CYS A 259 5.57 -40.89 -35.30
N ARG A 260 5.18 -42.14 -35.36
CA ARG A 260 4.47 -42.72 -36.51
C ARG A 260 3.26 -41.81 -36.80
N LYS A 261 3.04 -41.44 -38.04
CA LYS A 261 2.01 -40.47 -38.52
C LYS A 261 0.56 -40.68 -38.01
N SER A 262 0.32 -41.65 -37.13
CA SER A 262 -1.01 -42.02 -36.61
C SER A 262 -1.18 -41.90 -35.10
N GLU A 263 -0.15 -41.49 -34.33
CA GLU A 263 -0.28 -41.44 -32.89
C GLU A 263 -0.74 -40.03 -32.48
N LYS A 264 -1.94 -39.92 -31.88
CA LYS A 264 -2.49 -38.70 -31.32
C LYS A 264 -1.91 -38.47 -29.93
N ILE A 265 -1.22 -37.36 -29.74
CA ILE A 265 -0.56 -37.03 -28.47
C ILE A 265 -1.20 -35.79 -27.91
N PRO A 266 -1.91 -35.88 -26.75
CA PRO A 266 -2.46 -34.73 -26.07
C PRO A 266 -1.33 -33.93 -25.39
N PHE A 267 -1.34 -32.62 -25.61
CA PHE A 267 -0.44 -31.65 -24.95
C PHE A 267 -1.23 -30.82 -23.95
N TYR A 268 -0.65 -30.67 -22.76
CA TYR A 268 -1.31 -30.01 -21.61
C TYR A 268 -0.67 -28.68 -21.23
N PHE A 269 0.63 -28.54 -21.47
CA PHE A 269 1.39 -27.37 -21.04
C PHE A 269 2.48 -27.01 -22.03
N ALA A 270 2.75 -25.71 -22.16
CA ALA A 270 3.87 -25.18 -22.94
C ALA A 270 4.53 -24.02 -22.19
N THR A 271 5.84 -23.95 -22.25
CA THR A 271 6.61 -22.82 -21.74
C THR A 271 7.85 -22.59 -22.57
N GLU A 272 8.25 -21.34 -22.75
CA GLU A 272 9.49 -20.97 -23.40
C GLU A 272 10.57 -20.73 -22.33
N LEU A 273 11.71 -21.41 -22.48
CA LEU A 273 12.87 -21.24 -21.63
C LEU A 273 14.11 -21.17 -22.51
N GLU A 274 14.81 -20.05 -22.46
CA GLU A 274 15.99 -19.77 -23.29
C GLU A 274 15.67 -19.86 -24.81
N GLU A 275 16.29 -20.80 -25.53
CA GLU A 275 16.09 -21.00 -26.97
C GLU A 275 15.09 -22.15 -27.30
N TYR A 276 14.38 -22.65 -26.28
CA TYR A 276 13.53 -23.84 -26.45
C TYR A 276 12.12 -23.58 -25.93
N ILE A 277 11.15 -24.17 -26.61
CA ILE A 277 9.79 -24.35 -26.09
C ILE A 277 9.71 -25.76 -25.53
N TYR A 278 9.36 -25.87 -24.27
CA TYR A 278 9.11 -27.12 -23.60
C TYR A 278 7.62 -27.43 -23.60
N LEU A 279 7.26 -28.65 -23.96
CA LEU A 279 5.90 -29.13 -24.12
C LEU A 279 5.66 -30.36 -23.24
N GLY A 280 4.73 -30.25 -22.30
CA GLY A 280 4.28 -31.33 -21.45
C GLY A 280 3.17 -32.14 -22.10
N ALA A 281 3.33 -33.47 -22.17
CA ALA A 281 2.41 -34.38 -22.82
C ALA A 281 1.97 -35.52 -21.89
N HIS A 282 1.11 -36.38 -22.40
CA HIS A 282 0.64 -37.59 -21.73
C HIS A 282 1.79 -38.63 -21.51
N GLN A 283 1.62 -39.54 -20.55
CA GLN A 283 2.57 -40.61 -20.22
C GLN A 283 3.98 -40.11 -19.86
N GLY A 284 4.10 -38.98 -19.15
CA GLY A 284 5.40 -38.45 -18.72
C GLY A 284 6.29 -37.93 -19.84
N LYS A 285 5.80 -37.80 -21.06
CA LYS A 285 6.60 -37.33 -22.19
C LYS A 285 6.78 -35.81 -22.10
N VAL A 286 8.02 -35.34 -22.20
CA VAL A 286 8.38 -33.93 -22.32
C VAL A 286 9.12 -33.74 -23.63
N TYR A 287 8.59 -32.87 -24.46
CA TYR A 287 9.22 -32.52 -25.74
C TYR A 287 9.89 -31.15 -25.61
N LYS A 288 10.94 -30.95 -26.38
CA LYS A 288 11.52 -29.64 -26.59
C LYS A 288 11.57 -29.29 -28.07
N TYR A 289 11.21 -28.05 -28.37
CA TYR A 289 11.25 -27.51 -29.70
C TYR A 289 12.29 -26.39 -29.74
N LEU A 290 13.32 -26.56 -30.58
CA LEU A 290 14.28 -25.48 -30.80
C LEU A 290 13.62 -24.38 -31.61
N LEU A 291 13.74 -23.12 -31.19
CA LEU A 291 13.12 -21.98 -31.86
C LEU A 291 13.53 -21.83 -33.35
N THR A 292 14.58 -22.52 -33.78
CA THR A 292 15.04 -22.59 -35.18
C THR A 292 14.39 -23.69 -36.01
N GLY A 293 13.64 -24.65 -35.42
CA GLY A 293 12.73 -25.48 -36.20
C GLY A 293 12.66 -26.99 -35.94
N GLU A 294 13.31 -27.55 -34.94
CA GLU A 294 13.24 -28.99 -34.68
C GLU A 294 12.54 -29.34 -33.37
N LEU A 295 11.60 -30.29 -33.40
CA LEU A 295 10.96 -30.89 -32.24
C LEU A 295 11.60 -32.22 -31.92
N SER A 296 12.01 -32.40 -30.68
CA SER A 296 12.59 -33.67 -30.20
C SER A 296 12.02 -34.05 -28.85
N ILE A 297 12.07 -35.32 -28.50
CA ILE A 297 11.80 -35.77 -27.13
C ILE A 297 12.96 -35.26 -26.26
N HIS A 298 12.61 -34.47 -25.24
CA HIS A 298 13.58 -33.98 -24.26
C HIS A 298 13.85 -35.05 -23.20
N THR A 299 12.77 -35.59 -22.61
CA THR A 299 12.86 -36.65 -21.61
C THR A 299 11.57 -37.45 -21.55
N GLN A 300 11.71 -38.70 -21.08
CA GLN A 300 10.60 -39.59 -20.77
C GLN A 300 10.64 -39.83 -19.26
N LEU A 301 9.70 -39.28 -18.52
CA LEU A 301 9.57 -39.53 -17.10
C LEU A 301 9.05 -40.94 -16.84
N PRO A 302 9.47 -41.62 -15.77
CA PRO A 302 9.03 -42.99 -15.44
C PRO A 302 7.62 -42.97 -14.81
N THR A 303 6.65 -42.49 -15.56
CA THR A 303 5.25 -42.34 -15.11
C THR A 303 4.27 -42.48 -16.28
N SER A 304 3.06 -42.92 -15.99
CA SER A 304 1.93 -42.88 -16.94
C SER A 304 1.12 -41.58 -16.86
N ALA A 305 1.41 -40.73 -15.87
CA ALA A 305 0.72 -39.47 -15.65
C ALA A 305 1.02 -38.43 -16.74
N SER A 306 0.14 -37.43 -16.87
CA SER A 306 0.34 -36.32 -17.82
C SER A 306 1.14 -35.20 -17.19
N VAL A 307 2.08 -34.63 -17.93
CA VAL A 307 2.85 -33.47 -17.49
C VAL A 307 1.99 -32.19 -17.68
N ILE A 308 1.56 -31.61 -16.58
CA ILE A 308 0.64 -30.45 -16.55
C ILE A 308 1.33 -29.11 -16.30
N SER A 309 2.59 -29.14 -15.86
CA SER A 309 3.38 -27.92 -15.66
C SER A 309 4.87 -28.20 -15.76
N ILE A 310 5.63 -27.22 -16.30
CA ILE A 310 7.08 -27.24 -16.40
C ILE A 310 7.58 -25.91 -15.88
N LEU A 311 8.30 -25.94 -14.76
CA LEU A 311 8.66 -24.76 -13.99
C LEU A 311 10.16 -24.64 -13.79
N PRO A 312 10.80 -23.52 -14.15
CA PRO A 312 12.20 -23.29 -13.81
C PRO A 312 12.34 -23.01 -12.32
N SER A 313 13.40 -23.53 -11.72
CA SER A 313 13.72 -23.34 -10.30
C SER A 313 15.22 -23.22 -10.07
N VAL A 314 15.61 -22.87 -8.84
CA VAL A 314 17.01 -22.90 -8.40
C VAL A 314 17.66 -24.31 -8.45
N ALA A 315 16.86 -25.36 -8.47
CA ALA A 315 17.31 -26.74 -8.53
C ALA A 315 17.33 -27.34 -9.95
N GLY A 316 16.90 -26.56 -10.96
CA GLY A 316 16.74 -27.04 -12.34
C GLY A 316 15.28 -26.97 -12.80
N LEU A 317 14.90 -27.83 -13.75
CA LEU A 317 13.52 -27.88 -14.24
C LEU A 317 12.67 -28.82 -13.37
N ILE A 318 11.47 -28.37 -13.04
CA ILE A 318 10.49 -29.17 -12.32
C ILE A 318 9.36 -29.53 -13.27
N TYR A 319 9.13 -30.84 -13.44
CA TYR A 319 8.00 -31.37 -14.20
C TYR A 319 6.92 -31.81 -13.22
N VAL A 320 5.76 -31.15 -13.23
CA VAL A 320 4.62 -31.49 -12.38
C VAL A 320 3.67 -32.36 -13.20
N THR A 321 3.22 -33.46 -12.61
CA THR A 321 2.25 -34.36 -13.23
C THR A 321 0.88 -34.23 -12.59
N ASP A 322 -0.15 -34.67 -13.29
CA ASP A 322 -1.55 -34.60 -12.81
C ASP A 322 -1.83 -35.54 -11.63
N SER A 323 -1.10 -36.67 -11.51
CA SER A 323 -1.42 -37.76 -10.57
C SER A 323 -0.23 -38.46 -9.90
N ASP A 324 1.01 -38.16 -10.29
CA ASP A 324 2.22 -38.86 -9.79
C ASP A 324 3.26 -37.87 -9.22
N GLY A 325 2.81 -36.84 -8.51
CA GLY A 325 3.70 -35.86 -7.91
C GLY A 325 4.48 -35.04 -8.92
N PHE A 326 5.78 -34.87 -8.69
CA PHE A 326 6.64 -34.09 -9.58
C PHE A 326 8.04 -34.62 -9.65
N PHE A 327 8.75 -34.21 -10.70
CA PHE A 327 10.13 -34.64 -10.99
C PHE A 327 11.03 -33.39 -11.04
N ILE A 328 12.20 -33.49 -10.44
CA ILE A 328 13.24 -32.44 -10.49
C ILE A 328 14.33 -32.91 -11.42
N HIS A 329 14.57 -32.20 -12.50
CA HIS A 329 15.64 -32.44 -13.46
C HIS A 329 16.73 -31.40 -13.22
N ASP A 330 17.82 -31.82 -12.63
CA ASP A 330 18.90 -30.94 -12.22
C ASP A 330 19.85 -30.54 -13.39
N SER A 331 20.79 -29.67 -13.12
CA SER A 331 21.78 -29.21 -14.09
C SER A 331 22.79 -30.31 -14.50
N LEU A 332 22.87 -31.42 -13.77
CA LEU A 332 23.74 -32.57 -14.09
C LEU A 332 23.01 -33.58 -14.97
N GLY A 333 21.72 -33.39 -15.24
CA GLY A 333 20.89 -34.27 -16.03
C GLY A 333 20.24 -35.43 -15.24
N GLU A 334 20.33 -35.38 -13.90
CA GLU A 334 19.66 -36.37 -13.05
C GLU A 334 18.19 -36.01 -12.84
N ILE A 335 17.33 -37.01 -12.90
CA ILE A 335 15.89 -36.87 -12.69
C ILE A 335 15.49 -37.52 -11.37
N ARG A 336 15.05 -36.75 -10.43
CA ARG A 336 14.58 -37.21 -9.13
C ARG A 336 13.06 -37.11 -9.01
N HIS A 337 12.40 -38.21 -8.70
CA HIS A 337 10.98 -38.28 -8.45
C HIS A 337 10.65 -37.89 -6.99
N VAL A 338 9.65 -37.02 -6.78
CA VAL A 338 9.11 -36.67 -5.47
C VAL A 338 7.63 -37.06 -5.43
N MET A 339 7.34 -38.16 -4.74
CA MET A 339 5.97 -38.65 -4.55
C MET A 339 5.28 -37.92 -3.38
N LEU A 340 3.97 -37.80 -3.48
CA LEU A 340 3.14 -37.19 -2.43
C LEU A 340 2.58 -38.20 -1.41
N ASP A 341 2.90 -39.48 -1.55
CA ASP A 341 2.38 -40.58 -0.72
C ASP A 341 2.70 -40.46 0.78
N SER A 342 3.74 -39.69 1.14
CA SER A 342 4.06 -39.35 2.53
C SER A 342 2.97 -38.51 3.20
N LEU A 343 2.10 -37.90 2.42
CA LEU A 343 0.98 -37.06 2.87
C LEU A 343 -0.33 -37.87 2.74
N SER A 344 -0.72 -38.56 3.80
CA SER A 344 -1.89 -39.47 3.81
C SER A 344 -3.20 -38.86 3.30
N LEU A 345 -3.36 -37.52 3.42
CA LEU A 345 -4.52 -36.76 2.95
C LEU A 345 -4.57 -36.58 1.42
N LEU A 346 -3.44 -36.76 0.74
CA LEU A 346 -3.28 -36.54 -0.70
C LEU A 346 -3.18 -37.83 -1.51
N LYS A 347 -3.25 -38.98 -0.85
CA LYS A 347 -3.22 -40.27 -1.52
C LYS A 347 -4.33 -40.33 -2.58
N ASP A 348 -3.98 -40.67 -3.78
CA ASP A 348 -4.86 -40.76 -4.96
C ASP A 348 -5.53 -39.42 -5.37
N LYS A 349 -5.01 -38.25 -4.93
CA LYS A 349 -5.50 -36.93 -5.34
C LYS A 349 -4.71 -36.38 -6.52
N THR A 350 -5.44 -35.79 -7.47
CA THR A 350 -4.85 -35.12 -8.62
C THR A 350 -4.23 -33.79 -8.23
N ILE A 351 -3.26 -33.34 -9.02
CA ILE A 351 -2.72 -31.99 -8.97
C ILE A 351 -3.42 -31.18 -10.07
N GLU A 352 -4.04 -30.05 -9.70
CA GLU A 352 -4.76 -29.18 -10.63
C GLU A 352 -3.84 -28.14 -11.26
N SER A 353 -2.94 -27.57 -10.44
CA SER A 353 -1.98 -26.56 -10.90
C SER A 353 -0.75 -26.51 -10.00
N ALA A 354 0.30 -25.86 -10.49
CA ALA A 354 1.53 -25.66 -9.74
C ALA A 354 2.09 -24.27 -9.97
N LYS A 355 2.75 -23.71 -8.95
CA LYS A 355 3.40 -22.39 -9.00
C LYS A 355 4.70 -22.42 -8.20
N ILE A 356 5.72 -21.70 -8.69
CA ILE A 356 6.93 -21.41 -7.92
C ILE A 356 6.91 -19.95 -7.48
N THR A 357 7.29 -19.69 -6.22
CA THR A 357 7.52 -18.36 -5.68
C THR A 357 8.90 -18.29 -5.03
N CYS A 358 9.49 -17.09 -4.96
CA CYS A 358 10.85 -16.87 -4.41
C CYS A 358 11.93 -17.76 -5.07
N GLY A 359 11.65 -18.39 -6.23
CA GLY A 359 12.54 -19.32 -6.95
C GLY A 359 12.79 -20.67 -6.26
N ASP A 360 12.33 -20.88 -5.03
CA ASP A 360 12.63 -22.06 -4.21
C ASP A 360 11.44 -22.69 -3.47
N LEU A 361 10.25 -22.14 -3.63
CA LEU A 361 9.02 -22.66 -3.01
C LEU A 361 8.06 -23.15 -4.09
N LEU A 362 7.86 -24.45 -4.19
CA LEU A 362 6.90 -25.07 -5.10
C LEU A 362 5.57 -25.30 -4.39
N TRP A 363 4.52 -24.73 -4.93
CA TRP A 363 3.14 -24.87 -4.46
C TRP A 363 2.39 -25.80 -5.42
N LEU A 364 1.71 -26.83 -4.89
CA LEU A 364 0.86 -27.74 -5.65
C LEU A 364 -0.57 -27.61 -5.15
N VAL A 365 -1.48 -27.33 -6.06
CA VAL A 365 -2.91 -27.16 -5.77
C VAL A 365 -3.66 -28.44 -6.10
N HIS A 366 -4.53 -28.84 -5.19
CA HIS A 366 -5.32 -30.08 -5.28
C HIS A 366 -6.82 -29.77 -5.26
N PRO A 367 -7.70 -30.70 -5.67
CA PRO A 367 -9.15 -30.56 -5.56
C PRO A 367 -9.67 -30.62 -4.10
N VAL A 368 -8.79 -30.53 -3.10
CA VAL A 368 -9.11 -30.53 -1.67
C VAL A 368 -8.69 -29.20 -1.04
N PRO A 369 -9.32 -28.79 0.09
CA PRO A 369 -8.92 -27.58 0.81
C PRO A 369 -7.49 -27.68 1.32
N GLY A 370 -6.70 -26.63 1.05
CA GLY A 370 -5.30 -26.58 1.40
C GLY A 370 -4.38 -26.44 0.20
N VAL A 371 -3.09 -26.54 0.46
CA VAL A 371 -2.05 -26.47 -0.58
C VAL A 371 -0.83 -27.28 -0.14
N THR A 372 -0.19 -27.97 -1.06
CA THR A 372 1.10 -28.61 -0.80
C THR A 372 2.23 -27.64 -1.06
N LEU A 373 3.14 -27.52 -0.12
CA LEU A 373 4.38 -26.77 -0.23
C LEU A 373 5.57 -27.74 -0.24
N PHE A 374 6.39 -27.65 -1.27
CA PHE A 374 7.72 -28.24 -1.29
C PHE A 374 8.79 -27.16 -1.29
N ASP A 375 9.63 -27.20 -0.30
CA ASP A 375 10.73 -26.28 -0.12
C ASP A 375 12.00 -26.89 -0.75
N LEU A 376 12.44 -26.32 -1.86
CA LEU A 376 13.60 -26.80 -2.63
C LEU A 376 14.92 -26.69 -1.85
N LYS A 377 15.05 -25.73 -0.93
CA LYS A 377 16.26 -25.55 -0.11
C LYS A 377 16.37 -26.61 0.99
N THR A 378 15.27 -26.83 1.69
CA THR A 378 15.25 -27.78 2.82
C THR A 378 14.83 -29.19 2.42
N GLN A 379 14.40 -29.39 1.18
CA GLN A 379 13.85 -30.64 0.64
C GLN A 379 12.65 -31.17 1.45
N ARG A 380 11.92 -30.26 2.08
CA ARG A 380 10.80 -30.61 2.95
C ARG A 380 9.48 -30.47 2.20
N LEU A 381 8.71 -31.54 2.25
CA LEU A 381 7.34 -31.59 1.77
C LEU A 381 6.38 -31.38 2.95
N SER A 382 5.38 -30.49 2.80
CA SER A 382 4.37 -30.24 3.80
C SER A 382 3.03 -29.95 3.15
N PHE A 383 1.94 -30.42 3.77
CA PHE A 383 0.59 -30.05 3.38
C PHE A 383 0.03 -29.04 4.38
N ILE A 384 -0.44 -27.92 3.85
CA ILE A 384 -1.05 -26.85 4.63
C ILE A 384 -2.55 -26.98 4.44
N GLU A 385 -3.23 -27.52 5.44
CA GLU A 385 -4.68 -27.70 5.40
C GLU A 385 -5.39 -26.36 5.46
N GLY A 386 -6.40 -26.16 4.63
CA GLY A 386 -7.35 -25.08 4.77
C GLY A 386 -8.30 -25.34 5.94
N LYS A 387 -8.00 -24.80 7.12
CA LYS A 387 -8.83 -24.92 8.34
C LYS A 387 -9.21 -23.56 8.88
N ASP A 388 -10.41 -23.46 9.46
CA ASP A 388 -10.82 -22.29 10.21
C ASP A 388 -10.15 -22.21 11.60
N GLU A 389 -10.41 -21.15 12.34
CA GLU A 389 -9.87 -20.94 13.70
C GLU A 389 -10.28 -22.03 14.69
N LEU A 390 -11.30 -22.82 14.37
CA LEU A 390 -11.80 -23.94 15.18
C LEU A 390 -11.27 -25.30 14.69
N GLY A 391 -10.37 -25.30 13.68
CA GLY A 391 -9.79 -26.51 13.11
C GLY A 391 -10.73 -27.28 12.17
N ARG A 392 -11.84 -26.69 11.71
CA ARG A 392 -12.77 -27.31 10.76
C ARG A 392 -12.30 -27.11 9.34
N PRO A 393 -12.45 -28.11 8.45
CA PRO A 393 -12.12 -27.96 7.04
C PRO A 393 -12.86 -26.81 6.41
N LEU A 394 -12.18 -26.03 5.57
CA LEU A 394 -12.74 -24.91 4.84
C LEU A 394 -13.40 -25.36 3.53
N ASN A 395 -14.21 -24.48 2.96
CA ASN A 395 -14.89 -24.74 1.69
C ASN A 395 -13.87 -24.88 0.54
N THR A 396 -14.07 -25.84 -0.35
CA THR A 396 -13.19 -26.14 -1.49
C THR A 396 -13.31 -25.16 -2.67
N GLU A 397 -14.25 -24.21 -2.62
CA GLU A 397 -14.60 -23.37 -3.77
C GLU A 397 -13.74 -22.09 -3.90
N SER A 398 -12.87 -21.79 -2.95
CA SER A 398 -11.93 -20.66 -3.04
C SER A 398 -10.65 -21.07 -3.73
N ASP A 399 -10.17 -20.25 -4.69
CA ASP A 399 -8.96 -20.53 -5.43
C ASP A 399 -7.69 -20.26 -4.60
N PHE A 400 -6.60 -20.93 -4.99
CA PHE A 400 -5.26 -20.67 -4.48
C PHE A 400 -4.68 -19.43 -5.14
N PHE A 401 -4.09 -18.54 -4.33
CA PHE A 401 -3.19 -17.51 -4.86
C PHE A 401 -2.01 -17.26 -3.92
N ALA A 402 -0.90 -16.84 -4.52
CA ALA A 402 0.29 -16.40 -3.80
C ALA A 402 0.91 -15.22 -4.57
N PHE A 403 1.35 -14.19 -3.85
CA PHE A 403 2.01 -13.02 -4.41
C PHE A 403 3.04 -12.47 -3.43
N GLU A 404 4.06 -11.82 -3.96
CA GLU A 404 5.05 -11.08 -3.18
C GLU A 404 4.69 -9.60 -3.15
N ASP A 405 4.71 -9.00 -1.97
CA ASP A 405 4.47 -7.56 -1.82
C ASP A 405 5.76 -6.75 -2.06
N ARG A 406 5.68 -5.44 -1.99
CA ARG A 406 6.82 -4.53 -2.18
C ARG A 406 7.93 -4.64 -1.12
N ASN A 407 7.67 -5.35 -0.04
CA ASN A 407 8.62 -5.59 1.04
C ASN A 407 9.16 -7.02 0.99
N ASP A 408 9.03 -7.70 -0.16
CA ASP A 408 9.43 -9.08 -0.41
C ASP A 408 8.77 -10.10 0.54
N ILE A 409 7.57 -9.77 1.05
CA ILE A 409 6.79 -10.69 1.87
C ILE A 409 5.86 -11.49 0.96
N LEU A 410 6.00 -12.81 1.04
CA LEU A 410 5.13 -13.74 0.32
C LEU A 410 3.81 -13.92 1.08
N TRP A 411 2.72 -13.49 0.46
CA TRP A 411 1.36 -13.70 0.92
C TRP A 411 0.75 -14.90 0.23
N VAL A 412 0.02 -15.70 0.99
CA VAL A 412 -0.55 -16.97 0.51
C VAL A 412 -1.99 -17.10 0.96
N HIS A 413 -2.86 -17.42 0.03
CA HIS A 413 -4.24 -17.85 0.29
C HIS A 413 -4.35 -19.32 -0.17
N PRO A 414 -4.36 -20.29 0.75
CA PRO A 414 -4.57 -21.68 0.40
C PRO A 414 -5.95 -21.91 -0.22
N LYS A 415 -6.10 -22.91 -1.08
CA LYS A 415 -7.39 -23.31 -1.59
C LYS A 415 -8.35 -23.60 -0.43
N GLY A 416 -9.56 -23.04 -0.48
CA GLY A 416 -10.56 -23.18 0.56
C GLY A 416 -10.53 -22.12 1.67
N GLY A 417 -9.52 -21.25 1.72
CA GLY A 417 -9.50 -20.09 2.60
C GLY A 417 -8.32 -20.00 3.58
N GLY A 418 -8.34 -18.92 4.34
CA GLY A 418 -7.24 -18.57 5.25
C GLY A 418 -6.19 -17.72 4.52
N PHE A 419 -6.03 -16.47 4.94
CA PHE A 419 -4.99 -15.60 4.41
C PHE A 419 -3.79 -15.63 5.35
N SER A 420 -2.60 -15.88 4.81
CA SER A 420 -1.38 -16.07 5.58
C SER A 420 -0.19 -15.40 4.89
N TYR A 421 0.86 -15.14 5.62
CA TYR A 421 2.15 -14.77 5.05
C TYR A 421 3.21 -15.83 5.36
N PHE A 422 4.21 -15.95 4.50
CA PHE A 422 5.27 -16.92 4.65
C PHE A 422 6.44 -16.33 5.46
N ASP A 423 6.71 -16.94 6.60
CA ASP A 423 7.90 -16.66 7.40
C ASP A 423 9.11 -17.38 6.79
N SER A 424 9.94 -16.63 6.06
CA SER A 424 11.11 -17.19 5.37
C SER A 424 12.20 -17.73 6.30
N GLN A 425 12.26 -17.28 7.55
CA GLN A 425 13.25 -17.74 8.54
C GLN A 425 12.87 -19.11 9.12
N ASN A 426 11.62 -19.24 9.55
CA ASN A 426 11.11 -20.49 10.11
C ASN A 426 10.47 -21.41 9.05
N ARG A 427 10.39 -20.93 7.80
CA ARG A 427 9.83 -21.64 6.63
C ARG A 427 8.44 -22.22 6.90
N ARG A 428 7.54 -21.36 7.37
CA ARG A 428 6.15 -21.73 7.69
C ARG A 428 5.19 -20.61 7.36
N LEU A 429 3.93 -20.96 7.09
CA LEU A 429 2.86 -19.98 6.98
C LEU A 429 2.41 -19.50 8.36
N ILE A 430 2.25 -18.19 8.49
CA ILE A 430 1.71 -17.54 9.67
C ILE A 430 0.34 -16.96 9.29
N PRO A 431 -0.75 -17.38 9.95
CA PRO A 431 -2.07 -16.84 9.68
C PRO A 431 -2.11 -15.32 9.91
N PHE A 432 -2.75 -14.62 8.99
CA PHE A 432 -2.96 -13.19 9.07
C PHE A 432 -4.22 -12.92 9.90
N ASN A 433 -4.03 -12.64 11.20
CA ASN A 433 -5.11 -12.35 12.13
C ASN A 433 -5.28 -10.85 12.31
N THR A 434 -6.49 -10.36 12.04
CA THR A 434 -6.88 -8.96 12.25
C THR A 434 -7.43 -8.78 13.68
N THR A 435 -6.60 -8.91 14.70
CA THR A 435 -7.06 -8.79 16.09
C THR A 435 -7.43 -7.37 16.51
N GLU A 436 -7.04 -6.35 15.74
CA GLU A 436 -7.19 -4.93 16.10
C GLU A 436 -8.35 -4.20 15.38
N GLN A 437 -9.14 -4.90 14.56
CA GLN A 437 -10.24 -4.27 13.82
C GLN A 437 -11.61 -4.77 14.33
N PRO A 438 -12.66 -3.92 14.36
CA PRO A 438 -13.99 -4.30 14.85
C PRO A 438 -14.71 -5.35 13.98
N VAL A 439 -14.23 -5.58 12.77
CA VAL A 439 -14.73 -6.64 11.89
C VAL A 439 -13.69 -7.76 11.85
N LYS A 440 -13.93 -8.82 12.62
CA LYS A 440 -13.10 -10.03 12.58
C LYS A 440 -13.13 -10.60 11.17
N TRP A 441 -11.96 -10.66 10.53
CA TRP A 441 -11.76 -11.44 9.31
C TRP A 441 -12.11 -12.90 9.61
N LYS A 442 -13.16 -13.41 9.00
CA LYS A 442 -13.48 -14.82 9.11
C LYS A 442 -12.65 -15.57 8.10
N SER A 443 -11.79 -16.45 8.56
CA SER A 443 -10.90 -17.29 7.75
C SER A 443 -11.64 -18.19 6.73
N ASN A 444 -12.94 -18.39 6.92
CA ASN A 444 -13.81 -19.22 6.10
C ASN A 444 -14.68 -18.42 5.10
N ASP A 445 -14.36 -17.14 4.84
CA ASP A 445 -15.06 -16.34 3.83
C ASP A 445 -14.52 -16.70 2.44
N ARG A 446 -15.41 -17.21 1.58
CA ARG A 446 -15.05 -17.60 0.20
C ARG A 446 -14.49 -16.40 -0.56
N CYS A 447 -13.27 -16.51 -1.08
CA CYS A 447 -12.65 -15.52 -1.96
C CYS A 447 -13.02 -15.82 -3.41
N PHE A 448 -13.53 -14.83 -4.13
CA PHE A 448 -13.87 -14.92 -5.55
C PHE A 448 -12.78 -14.33 -6.42
N ALA A 449 -12.17 -13.24 -6.00
CA ALA A 449 -11.09 -12.58 -6.72
C ALA A 449 -10.08 -11.99 -5.75
N ALA A 450 -8.81 -12.00 -6.16
CA ALA A 450 -7.71 -11.34 -5.47
C ALA A 450 -6.74 -10.77 -6.49
N PHE A 451 -6.33 -9.52 -6.28
CA PHE A 451 -5.46 -8.80 -7.20
C PHE A 451 -4.53 -7.85 -6.43
N VAL A 452 -3.27 -7.77 -6.84
CA VAL A 452 -2.32 -6.80 -6.29
C VAL A 452 -2.11 -5.70 -7.31
N ASP A 453 -2.47 -4.47 -6.94
CA ASP A 453 -2.31 -3.32 -7.83
C ASP A 453 -0.84 -2.85 -7.93
N LYS A 454 -0.53 -2.02 -8.92
CA LYS A 454 0.81 -1.46 -9.15
C LYS A 454 1.32 -0.64 -7.95
N GLN A 455 0.45 -0.22 -7.03
CA GLN A 455 0.78 0.46 -5.78
C GLN A 455 1.12 -0.51 -4.64
N GLY A 456 0.88 -1.81 -4.82
CA GLY A 456 1.11 -2.85 -3.83
C GLY A 456 -0.06 -3.04 -2.86
N ASN A 457 -1.25 -2.52 -3.17
CA ASN A 457 -2.45 -2.82 -2.39
C ASN A 457 -3.04 -4.16 -2.85
N LEU A 458 -3.50 -4.95 -1.90
CA LEU A 458 -4.25 -6.17 -2.18
C LEU A 458 -5.75 -5.87 -2.21
N TRP A 459 -6.35 -6.13 -3.36
CA TRP A 459 -7.78 -6.09 -3.56
C TRP A 459 -8.34 -7.50 -3.44
N MET A 460 -9.42 -7.66 -2.70
CA MET A 460 -10.07 -8.96 -2.51
C MET A 460 -11.59 -8.81 -2.56
N SER A 461 -12.23 -9.74 -3.25
CA SER A 461 -13.67 -9.94 -3.20
C SER A 461 -13.99 -11.21 -2.43
N THR A 462 -14.83 -11.11 -1.41
CA THR A 462 -15.24 -12.26 -0.61
C THR A 462 -16.75 -12.30 -0.45
N GLN A 463 -17.30 -13.49 -0.17
CA GLN A 463 -18.75 -13.73 -0.11
C GLN A 463 -19.44 -12.88 0.95
N LEU A 464 -18.86 -12.79 2.16
CA LEU A 464 -19.50 -12.10 3.29
C LEU A 464 -19.11 -10.60 3.33
N ASN A 465 -17.85 -10.29 3.08
CA ASN A 465 -17.30 -8.94 3.25
C ASN A 465 -17.13 -8.17 1.94
N ARG A 466 -17.63 -8.72 0.82
CA ARG A 466 -17.64 -8.06 -0.49
C ARG A 466 -16.24 -7.58 -0.94
N LEU A 467 -16.17 -6.44 -1.60
CA LEU A 467 -14.91 -5.86 -2.07
C LEU A 467 -14.19 -5.11 -0.95
N LYS A 468 -12.91 -5.39 -0.78
CA LYS A 468 -12.03 -4.71 0.16
C LYS A 468 -10.65 -4.48 -0.43
N ARG A 469 -10.02 -3.40 0.02
CA ARG A 469 -8.62 -3.08 -0.28
C ARG A 469 -7.81 -3.17 1.00
N ILE A 470 -6.76 -3.94 0.99
CA ILE A 470 -5.77 -4.02 2.06
C ILE A 470 -4.54 -3.24 1.62
N THR A 471 -4.23 -2.17 2.34
CA THR A 471 -3.04 -1.35 2.10
C THR A 471 -2.00 -1.71 3.15
N PHE A 472 -0.87 -2.24 2.72
CA PHE A 472 0.27 -2.51 3.58
C PHE A 472 1.04 -1.21 3.78
N ILE A 473 1.06 -0.73 5.02
CA ILE A 473 1.72 0.53 5.37
C ILE A 473 3.18 0.20 5.69
N PRO A 474 4.15 0.64 4.87
CA PRO A 474 5.55 0.50 5.24
C PRO A 474 5.82 1.26 6.54
N ASP A 475 6.70 0.72 7.39
CA ASP A 475 7.09 1.30 8.70
C ASP A 475 7.71 2.71 8.65
N LYS A 476 7.66 3.38 7.49
CA LYS A 476 8.16 4.73 7.28
C LYS A 476 7.33 5.82 7.97
N PHE A 477 6.06 5.53 8.30
CA PHE A 477 5.17 6.49 8.94
C PHE A 477 4.51 5.87 10.16
N HIS A 478 4.85 6.39 11.34
CA HIS A 478 4.15 6.04 12.57
C HIS A 478 3.09 7.11 12.87
N ILE A 479 1.84 6.69 13.01
CA ILE A 479 0.78 7.57 13.48
C ILE A 479 0.87 7.62 15.00
N TYR A 480 1.10 8.83 15.52
CA TYR A 480 1.09 9.10 16.94
C TYR A 480 -0.15 9.90 17.32
N THR A 481 -0.96 9.37 18.21
CA THR A 481 -2.13 10.07 18.77
C THR A 481 -1.85 10.38 20.24
N PRO A 482 -1.91 11.66 20.66
CA PRO A 482 -1.70 12.05 22.07
C PRO A 482 -2.62 11.36 23.06
N THR A 483 -3.82 10.96 22.63
CA THR A 483 -4.82 10.22 23.42
C THR A 483 -5.30 9.01 22.60
N PRO A 484 -4.63 7.84 22.69
CA PRO A 484 -4.92 6.68 21.84
C PRO A 484 -6.30 6.05 22.07
N GLN A 485 -6.93 6.27 23.24
CA GLN A 485 -8.19 5.66 23.60
C GLN A 485 -9.39 6.18 22.79
N ASP A 486 -9.28 7.39 22.26
CA ASP A 486 -10.31 8.00 21.41
C ASP A 486 -9.69 8.97 20.40
N VAL A 487 -9.70 8.58 19.13
CA VAL A 487 -9.07 9.33 18.03
C VAL A 487 -9.80 10.62 17.74
N GLU A 488 -11.09 10.73 18.06
CA GLU A 488 -11.92 11.91 17.79
C GLU A 488 -11.81 12.99 18.86
N LEU A 489 -11.07 12.75 19.95
CA LEU A 489 -10.89 13.77 20.98
C LEU A 489 -10.22 15.04 20.43
N PRO A 490 -10.69 16.24 20.81
CA PRO A 490 -10.09 17.51 20.38
C PRO A 490 -8.61 17.65 20.70
N ASP A 491 -8.08 16.88 21.65
CA ASP A 491 -6.66 16.84 22.03
C ASP A 491 -5.80 16.18 20.94
N ASN A 492 -6.39 15.31 20.10
CA ASN A 492 -5.73 14.71 18.95
C ASN A 492 -5.74 15.61 17.70
N GLU A 493 -6.50 16.69 17.69
CA GLU A 493 -6.44 17.70 16.64
C GLU A 493 -5.26 18.65 16.88
N ILE A 494 -4.08 18.26 16.41
CA ILE A 494 -2.85 19.03 16.53
C ILE A 494 -2.85 20.15 15.48
N ARG A 495 -2.70 21.40 15.93
CA ARG A 495 -2.64 22.61 15.09
C ARG A 495 -1.28 23.27 15.04
N ALA A 496 -0.46 23.06 16.04
CA ALA A 496 0.91 23.52 16.09
C ALA A 496 1.85 22.37 16.37
N LEU A 497 2.93 22.28 15.60
CA LEU A 497 4.02 21.33 15.76
C LEU A 497 5.34 22.09 15.66
N TYR A 498 6.22 21.92 16.64
CA TYR A 498 7.51 22.58 16.64
C TYR A 498 8.58 21.68 17.29
N ILE A 499 9.79 21.68 16.74
CA ILE A 499 10.94 21.00 17.33
C ILE A 499 11.91 22.09 17.84
N ASP A 500 12.15 22.09 19.13
CA ASP A 500 13.01 23.09 19.75
C ASP A 500 14.52 22.78 19.63
N LYS A 501 15.37 23.72 20.04
CA LYS A 501 16.84 23.56 20.01
C LYS A 501 17.34 22.40 20.87
N LYS A 502 16.54 21.90 21.83
CA LYS A 502 16.82 20.73 22.66
C LYS A 502 16.28 19.43 22.07
N GLN A 503 15.81 19.45 20.81
CA GLN A 503 15.19 18.31 20.10
C GLN A 503 13.93 17.78 20.80
N ARG A 504 13.24 18.61 21.57
CA ARG A 504 11.93 18.28 22.13
C ARG A 504 10.84 18.65 21.13
N ILE A 505 9.82 17.81 21.07
CA ILE A 505 8.67 18.00 20.17
C ILE A 505 7.56 18.69 20.95
N TRP A 506 7.16 19.85 20.48
CA TRP A 506 6.07 20.64 21.03
C TRP A 506 4.84 20.50 20.17
N THR A 507 3.68 20.23 20.78
CA THR A 507 2.41 20.19 20.10
C THR A 507 1.42 21.16 20.75
N GLY A 508 0.61 21.83 19.92
CA GLY A 508 -0.54 22.62 20.37
C GLY A 508 -1.83 22.00 19.84
N SER A 509 -2.75 21.63 20.74
CA SER A 509 -4.01 20.99 20.36
C SER A 509 -5.19 21.98 20.36
N ARG A 510 -6.30 21.55 19.76
CA ARG A 510 -7.58 22.28 19.78
C ARG A 510 -8.15 22.41 21.19
N ASP A 511 -7.87 21.46 22.08
CA ASP A 511 -8.37 21.44 23.46
C ASP A 511 -7.52 22.29 24.42
N MET A 512 -6.86 23.33 23.92
CA MET A 512 -6.09 24.31 24.69
C MET A 512 -4.81 23.74 25.35
N ASN A 513 -4.40 22.50 25.04
CA ASN A 513 -3.21 21.90 25.59
C ASN A 513 -1.98 22.17 24.73
N VAL A 514 -0.88 22.55 25.41
CA VAL A 514 0.48 22.48 24.88
C VAL A 514 1.15 21.30 25.52
N SER A 515 1.66 20.38 24.73
CA SER A 515 2.38 19.21 25.20
C SER A 515 3.80 19.20 24.67
N ILE A 516 4.75 18.79 25.53
CA ILE A 516 6.16 18.68 25.20
C ILE A 516 6.54 17.19 25.30
N TYR A 517 7.18 16.68 24.28
CA TYR A 517 7.64 15.28 24.20
C TYR A 517 9.16 15.24 23.98
N ASP A 518 9.79 14.14 24.38
CA ASP A 518 11.16 13.85 23.97
C ASP A 518 11.22 13.34 22.53
N ALA A 519 12.43 13.09 22.00
CA ALA A 519 12.66 12.58 20.66
C ALA A 519 12.07 11.17 20.41
N ARG A 520 11.67 10.44 21.47
CA ARG A 520 11.00 9.15 21.42
C ARG A 520 9.48 9.25 21.61
N LEU A 521 8.91 10.47 21.49
CA LEU A 521 7.50 10.78 21.68
C LEU A 521 6.96 10.47 23.09
N ARG A 522 7.80 10.39 24.12
CA ARG A 522 7.36 10.26 25.51
C ARG A 522 6.97 11.63 26.05
N LEU A 523 5.77 11.75 26.61
CA LEU A 523 5.26 12.99 27.18
C LEU A 523 6.15 13.45 28.36
N LEU A 524 6.71 14.64 28.26
CA LEU A 524 7.49 15.28 29.30
C LEU A 524 6.64 16.24 30.14
N LYS A 525 5.77 17.03 29.47
CA LYS A 525 4.96 18.04 30.14
C LYS A 525 3.71 18.38 29.34
N ARG A 526 2.60 18.66 30.03
CA ARG A 526 1.36 19.16 29.43
C ARG A 526 0.87 20.37 30.20
N MET A 527 0.46 21.41 29.46
CA MET A 527 0.10 22.73 30.03
C MET A 527 -1.14 23.29 29.28
N LYS A 528 -2.02 23.99 29.96
CA LYS A 528 -3.19 24.65 29.35
C LYS A 528 -2.86 26.13 29.07
N TRP A 529 -2.37 26.42 27.87
CA TRP A 529 -1.97 27.77 27.45
C TRP A 529 -2.89 28.41 26.42
N GLY A 530 -3.99 27.78 26.08
CA GLY A 530 -4.96 28.28 25.11
C GLY A 530 -4.97 27.52 23.78
N LYS A 531 -5.84 27.89 22.87
CA LYS A 531 -5.95 27.32 21.53
C LYS A 531 -4.75 27.78 20.70
N VAL A 532 -3.73 26.93 20.59
CA VAL A 532 -2.45 27.26 19.98
C VAL A 532 -2.48 26.99 18.49
N TYR A 533 -2.01 27.94 17.69
CA TYR A 533 -1.90 27.86 16.23
C TYR A 533 -0.47 27.74 15.72
N ALA A 534 0.49 28.34 16.44
CA ALA A 534 1.90 28.20 16.15
C ALA A 534 2.75 28.29 17.42
N ILE A 535 3.90 27.64 17.40
CA ILE A 535 4.92 27.68 18.43
C ILE A 535 6.26 27.91 17.73
N MET A 536 7.06 28.83 18.22
CA MET A 536 8.42 29.03 17.76
C MET A 536 9.36 29.33 18.94
N GLN A 537 10.63 29.02 18.79
CA GLN A 537 11.70 29.45 19.70
C GLN A 537 12.60 30.44 18.98
N ASP A 538 12.80 31.63 19.54
CA ASP A 538 13.67 32.64 18.95
C ASP A 538 15.17 32.32 19.13
N SER A 539 16.03 33.16 18.57
CA SER A 539 17.48 32.99 18.67
C SER A 539 17.99 33.07 20.11
N ALA A 540 17.31 33.81 20.99
CA ALA A 540 17.61 33.93 22.41
C ALA A 540 17.12 32.74 23.26
N GLY A 541 16.38 31.78 22.65
CA GLY A 541 15.86 30.60 23.33
C GLY A 541 14.50 30.79 23.99
N VAL A 542 13.85 31.92 23.78
CA VAL A 542 12.50 32.23 24.30
C VAL A 542 11.45 31.62 23.38
N TYR A 543 10.40 31.05 23.95
CA TYR A 543 9.27 30.48 23.19
C TYR A 543 8.18 31.51 23.02
N TRP A 544 7.66 31.59 21.81
CA TRP A 544 6.54 32.40 21.40
C TRP A 544 5.37 31.52 20.98
N ILE A 545 4.25 31.66 21.71
CA ILE A 545 3.07 30.81 21.52
C ILE A 545 1.94 31.70 20.97
N SER A 546 1.61 31.38 19.73
CA SER A 546 0.52 32.06 18.99
C SER A 546 -0.82 31.44 19.35
N THR A 547 -1.75 32.22 19.92
CA THR A 547 -3.04 31.70 20.37
C THR A 547 -4.22 32.36 19.69
N LYS A 548 -5.33 31.65 19.59
CA LYS A 548 -6.61 32.19 19.13
C LYS A 548 -7.41 32.77 20.31
N GLY A 549 -7.60 34.09 20.30
CA GLY A 549 -8.42 34.80 21.26
C GLY A 549 -7.78 35.08 22.63
N GLN A 550 -6.51 34.66 22.83
CA GLN A 550 -5.79 34.93 24.09
C GLN A 550 -4.51 35.78 23.90
N GLY A 551 -4.27 36.22 22.66
CA GLY A 551 -3.11 37.01 22.32
C GLY A 551 -1.85 36.21 22.14
N LEU A 552 -0.68 36.81 22.34
CA LEU A 552 0.64 36.23 22.23
C LEU A 552 1.21 35.91 23.63
N ILE A 553 1.75 34.69 23.78
CA ILE A 553 2.40 34.30 25.03
C ILE A 553 3.91 34.20 24.79
N LYS A 554 4.69 34.92 25.60
CA LYS A 554 6.14 34.74 25.70
C LYS A 554 6.39 33.80 26.87
N ALA A 555 7.07 32.68 26.63
CA ALA A 555 7.38 31.68 27.64
C ALA A 555 8.91 31.50 27.75
N THR A 556 9.44 31.81 28.93
CA THR A 556 10.88 31.68 29.24
C THR A 556 11.09 30.46 30.12
N GLU A 557 11.91 29.52 29.68
CA GLU A 557 12.21 28.31 30.46
C GLU A 557 13.16 28.63 31.59
N THR A 558 12.79 28.26 32.81
CA THR A 558 13.62 28.42 34.01
C THR A 558 14.63 27.27 34.17
N SER A 559 15.62 27.42 35.01
CA SER A 559 16.63 26.38 35.31
C SER A 559 16.03 25.08 35.87
N LYS A 560 14.80 25.11 36.41
CA LYS A 560 14.06 23.96 36.92
C LYS A 560 13.15 23.32 35.85
N GLY A 561 13.19 23.76 34.58
CA GLY A 561 12.33 23.26 33.48
C GLY A 561 10.88 23.69 33.57
N ASN A 562 10.57 24.72 34.39
CA ASN A 562 9.27 25.40 34.38
C ASN A 562 9.29 26.58 33.41
N PHE A 563 8.16 27.21 33.19
CA PHE A 563 8.03 28.34 32.28
C PHE A 563 7.47 29.56 33.02
N GLU A 564 8.13 30.70 32.87
CA GLU A 564 7.59 32.03 33.21
C GLU A 564 6.89 32.57 32.00
N LEU A 565 5.62 33.02 32.18
CA LEU A 565 4.76 33.45 31.10
C LEU A 565 4.49 34.94 31.18
N GLN A 566 4.60 35.60 30.03
CA GLN A 566 4.11 36.96 29.81
C GLN A 566 3.06 36.93 28.71
N HIS A 567 1.90 37.56 28.97
CA HIS A 567 0.77 37.62 28.05
C HIS A 567 0.62 38.98 27.44
N PHE A 568 0.56 39.05 26.10
CA PHE A 568 0.32 40.28 25.35
C PHE A 568 -1.02 40.20 24.67
N LYS A 569 -1.85 41.25 24.85
CA LYS A 569 -3.21 41.33 24.30
C LYS A 569 -3.45 42.65 23.59
N TYR A 570 -4.46 42.65 22.76
CA TYR A 570 -5.03 43.89 22.20
C TYR A 570 -5.60 44.79 23.31
N LYS A 571 -5.27 46.09 23.24
CA LYS A 571 -5.87 47.13 24.04
C LYS A 571 -6.29 48.26 23.12
N ALA A 572 -7.57 48.69 23.23
CA ALA A 572 -8.13 49.71 22.35
C ALA A 572 -7.48 51.08 22.57
N ASP A 573 -7.15 51.39 23.81
CA ASP A 573 -6.57 52.64 24.30
C ASP A 573 -5.03 52.70 24.15
N ASP A 574 -4.39 51.58 23.86
CA ASP A 574 -2.95 51.53 23.67
C ASP A 574 -2.61 51.18 22.21
N PRO A 575 -2.20 52.14 21.37
CA PRO A 575 -1.87 51.90 19.97
C PRO A 575 -0.61 51.02 19.80
N TYR A 576 0.24 50.89 20.82
CA TYR A 576 1.45 50.04 20.82
C TYR A 576 1.19 48.64 21.38
N SER A 577 -0.04 48.29 21.73
CA SER A 577 -0.45 46.92 22.02
C SER A 577 -0.62 46.12 20.74
N LEU A 578 -0.82 44.79 20.86
CA LEU A 578 -1.20 43.95 19.73
C LEU A 578 -2.38 44.50 18.95
N SER A 579 -2.37 44.35 17.64
CA SER A 579 -3.46 44.80 16.77
C SER A 579 -4.72 43.92 16.86
N ASN A 580 -4.59 42.65 17.32
CA ASN A 580 -5.69 41.69 17.50
C ASN A 580 -5.25 40.52 18.39
N ASP A 581 -6.17 39.88 19.12
CA ASP A 581 -5.90 38.73 20.00
C ASP A 581 -5.87 37.36 19.30
N ASN A 582 -6.26 37.30 18.02
CA ASN A 582 -6.19 36.08 17.23
C ASN A 582 -4.82 36.00 16.52
N ILE A 583 -3.86 35.34 17.14
CA ILE A 583 -2.52 35.18 16.57
C ILE A 583 -2.46 33.85 15.84
N TYR A 584 -2.08 33.88 14.55
CA TYR A 584 -1.97 32.69 13.73
C TYR A 584 -0.55 32.20 13.57
N PHE A 585 0.42 33.14 13.52
CA PHE A 585 1.81 32.80 13.34
C PHE A 585 2.74 33.86 13.97
N THR A 586 3.92 33.42 14.40
CA THR A 586 5.03 34.27 14.82
C THR A 586 6.28 33.83 14.11
N PHE A 587 7.05 34.80 13.59
CA PHE A 587 8.21 34.54 12.75
C PHE A 587 9.39 35.42 13.16
N GLN A 588 10.59 34.88 13.21
CA GLN A 588 11.83 35.65 13.38
C GLN A 588 12.56 35.77 12.06
N ASP A 589 12.79 37.01 11.58
CA ASP A 589 13.49 37.27 10.33
C ASP A 589 15.02 37.15 10.47
N SER A 590 15.73 37.18 9.34
CA SER A 590 17.20 37.10 9.29
C SER A 590 17.91 38.24 10.02
N LYS A 591 17.22 39.35 10.33
CA LYS A 591 17.69 40.47 11.14
C LYS A 591 17.30 40.34 12.62
N GLN A 592 16.87 39.13 13.04
CA GLN A 592 16.45 38.77 14.39
C GLN A 592 15.23 39.53 14.93
N ARG A 593 14.44 40.14 14.05
CA ARG A 593 13.20 40.85 14.42
C ARG A 593 12.05 39.86 14.43
N LEU A 594 11.10 40.07 15.34
CA LEU A 594 9.97 39.18 15.53
C LEU A 594 8.69 39.79 14.90
N TRP A 595 8.11 39.04 13.97
CA TRP A 595 6.86 39.40 13.30
C TRP A 595 5.70 38.56 13.80
N VAL A 596 4.55 39.16 13.98
CA VAL A 596 3.35 38.51 14.50
C VAL A 596 2.20 38.66 13.49
N ALA A 597 1.71 37.53 12.98
CA ALA A 597 0.56 37.47 12.08
C ALA A 597 -0.74 37.43 12.87
N THR A 598 -1.60 38.41 12.69
CA THR A 598 -2.91 38.45 13.36
C THR A 598 -4.05 38.25 12.38
N TYR A 599 -5.06 37.50 12.80
CA TYR A 599 -6.29 37.29 12.02
C TYR A 599 -7.36 38.28 12.40
N GLY A 600 -7.21 39.48 11.85
CA GLY A 600 -8.13 40.62 12.10
C GLY A 600 -7.46 41.99 12.32
N GLY A 601 -6.12 41.99 12.50
CA GLY A 601 -5.38 43.25 12.74
C GLY A 601 -4.12 43.39 11.88
N GLY A 602 -3.94 42.54 10.87
CA GLY A 602 -2.76 42.58 9.98
C GLY A 602 -1.48 42.15 10.67
N LEU A 603 -0.38 42.76 10.33
CA LEU A 603 0.98 42.42 10.77
C LEU A 603 1.40 43.29 11.98
N ASN A 604 2.15 42.69 12.89
CA ASN A 604 2.82 43.41 13.98
C ASN A 604 4.31 43.07 13.97
N LEU A 605 5.16 44.04 14.27
CA LEU A 605 6.57 43.89 14.55
C LEU A 605 6.81 44.12 16.05
N ILE A 606 7.49 43.21 16.72
CA ILE A 606 7.86 43.38 18.13
C ILE A 606 9.11 44.22 18.23
N GLU A 607 9.05 45.27 19.05
CA GLU A 607 10.18 46.12 19.39
C GLU A 607 10.44 46.04 20.89
N THR A 608 11.70 45.86 21.28
CA THR A 608 12.13 45.85 22.67
C THR A 608 12.66 47.23 23.03
N MET A 609 12.06 47.84 24.04
CA MET A 609 12.47 49.14 24.57
C MET A 609 13.71 49.04 25.45
N PRO A 610 14.45 50.15 25.69
CA PRO A 610 15.62 50.14 26.53
C PRO A 610 15.41 49.63 27.98
N ASP A 611 14.19 49.73 28.48
CA ASP A 611 13.80 49.22 29.80
C ASP A 611 13.39 47.73 29.79
N GLY A 612 13.49 47.04 28.61
CA GLY A 612 13.11 45.67 28.44
C GLY A 612 11.62 45.44 28.21
N THR A 613 10.81 46.47 28.18
CA THR A 613 9.38 46.35 27.82
C THR A 613 9.21 46.12 26.32
N LEU A 614 8.16 45.38 25.94
CA LEU A 614 7.84 45.09 24.54
C LEU A 614 6.70 45.98 24.06
N ARG A 615 6.86 46.56 22.88
CA ARG A 615 5.79 47.25 22.16
C ARG A 615 5.58 46.64 20.78
N PHE A 616 4.39 46.81 20.26
CA PHE A 616 3.96 46.23 18.97
C PHE A 616 3.77 47.32 17.93
N ILE A 617 4.61 47.27 16.90
CA ILE A 617 4.52 48.19 15.76
C ILE A 617 3.54 47.60 14.75
N ASN A 618 2.45 48.32 14.42
CA ASN A 618 1.41 47.84 13.53
C ASN A 618 0.74 49.02 12.80
N HIS A 619 -0.33 48.80 12.03
CA HIS A 619 -1.04 49.80 11.24
C HIS A 619 -1.63 50.96 12.10
N ARG A 620 -1.82 50.76 13.42
CA ARG A 620 -2.34 51.78 14.33
C ARG A 620 -1.29 52.85 14.70
N ASN A 621 0.01 52.50 14.50
CA ASN A 621 1.13 53.37 14.87
C ASN A 621 2.11 53.61 13.72
N LEU A 622 3.20 52.89 13.63
CA LEU A 622 4.32 53.17 12.72
C LEU A 622 4.25 52.39 11.39
N LEU A 623 3.48 51.28 11.28
CA LEU A 623 3.26 50.55 10.03
C LEU A 623 2.15 51.17 9.16
N LYS A 624 2.19 52.51 8.94
CA LYS A 624 1.11 53.27 8.29
C LYS A 624 0.87 52.89 6.82
N ARG A 625 1.90 52.40 6.09
CA ARG A 625 1.78 51.94 4.71
C ARG A 625 1.19 50.54 4.57
N TYR A 626 0.96 49.84 5.69
CA TYR A 626 0.36 48.53 5.66
C TYR A 626 -1.09 48.61 5.12
N PRO A 627 -1.44 47.83 4.07
CA PRO A 627 -2.75 47.93 3.40
C PRO A 627 -3.85 47.18 4.18
N ILE A 628 -4.13 47.63 5.38
CA ILE A 628 -5.01 47.01 6.38
C ILE A 628 -6.44 46.79 5.88
N SER A 629 -6.96 47.65 5.01
CA SER A 629 -8.31 47.55 4.49
C SER A 629 -8.63 46.23 3.81
N HIS A 630 -7.63 45.58 3.20
CA HIS A 630 -7.78 44.34 2.48
C HIS A 630 -7.03 43.17 3.15
N PHE A 631 -5.83 43.43 3.67
CA PHE A 631 -4.92 42.40 4.16
C PHE A 631 -4.92 42.26 5.69
N TYR A 632 -6.09 42.44 6.35
CA TYR A 632 -6.23 42.39 7.79
C TYR A 632 -6.16 40.97 8.40
N LYS A 633 -6.38 39.89 7.62
CA LYS A 633 -6.33 38.52 8.07
C LYS A 633 -5.05 37.84 7.57
N VAL A 634 -4.02 37.84 8.40
CA VAL A 634 -2.72 37.21 8.09
C VAL A 634 -2.69 35.82 8.67
N ARG A 635 -2.17 34.86 7.89
CA ARG A 635 -2.08 33.44 8.26
C ARG A 635 -0.66 32.99 8.53
N HIS A 636 0.29 33.30 7.64
CA HIS A 636 1.66 32.78 7.71
C HIS A 636 2.66 33.85 7.24
N ILE A 637 3.91 33.75 7.72
CA ILE A 637 5.02 34.64 7.37
C ILE A 637 6.24 33.78 7.11
N THR A 638 6.99 34.07 6.06
CA THR A 638 8.28 33.42 5.77
C THR A 638 9.23 34.40 5.09
N GLU A 639 10.51 34.11 5.08
CA GLU A 639 11.55 34.87 4.40
C GLU A 639 12.20 34.00 3.32
N ASP A 640 12.49 34.56 2.15
CA ASP A 640 13.22 33.85 1.12
C ASP A 640 14.74 34.14 1.19
N ASN A 641 15.52 33.40 0.40
CA ASN A 641 16.97 33.54 0.34
C ASN A 641 17.49 34.86 -0.27
N GLN A 642 16.56 35.71 -0.76
CA GLN A 642 16.88 37.05 -1.27
C GLN A 642 16.55 38.16 -0.25
N GLY A 643 16.15 37.79 0.97
CA GLY A 643 15.77 38.72 2.03
C GLY A 643 14.46 39.44 1.76
N ARG A 644 13.47 38.74 1.16
CA ARG A 644 12.11 39.21 1.02
C ARG A 644 11.21 38.47 1.98
N ILE A 645 10.41 39.24 2.73
CA ILE A 645 9.39 38.69 3.62
C ILE A 645 8.11 38.47 2.82
N TRP A 646 7.56 37.28 2.93
CA TRP A 646 6.33 36.82 2.31
C TRP A 646 5.26 36.63 3.35
N VAL A 647 4.09 37.24 3.15
CA VAL A 647 2.99 37.21 4.08
C VAL A 647 1.75 36.68 3.40
N SER A 648 1.27 35.51 3.84
CA SER A 648 0.03 34.92 3.32
C SER A 648 -1.20 35.51 4.04
N THR A 649 -2.22 35.85 3.27
CA THR A 649 -3.45 36.44 3.76
C THR A 649 -4.68 35.84 3.08
N THR A 650 -5.86 36.17 3.56
CA THR A 650 -7.14 35.83 2.91
C THR A 650 -7.44 36.69 1.67
N ALA A 651 -6.59 37.63 1.31
CA ALA A 651 -6.78 38.57 0.20
C ALA A 651 -5.63 38.52 -0.83
N GLY A 652 -4.77 37.53 -0.73
CA GLY A 652 -3.56 37.36 -1.56
C GLY A 652 -2.30 37.32 -0.72
N ILE A 653 -1.19 37.61 -1.34
CA ILE A 653 0.15 37.64 -0.73
C ILE A 653 0.64 39.06 -0.65
N LEU A 654 1.24 39.42 0.48
CA LEU A 654 2.05 40.61 0.58
C LEU A 654 3.53 40.25 0.62
N GLN A 655 4.35 41.09 -0.02
CA GLN A 655 5.78 40.96 -0.03
C GLN A 655 6.45 42.30 0.30
N PHE A 656 7.55 42.25 1.06
CA PHE A 656 8.40 43.40 1.30
C PHE A 656 9.85 43.00 1.57
N LYS A 657 10.81 43.93 1.48
CA LYS A 657 12.22 43.61 1.75
C LYS A 657 12.49 43.63 3.23
N VAL A 658 13.34 42.69 3.71
CA VAL A 658 13.79 42.65 5.11
C VAL A 658 14.68 43.86 5.46
N SER A 659 15.32 44.47 4.47
CA SER A 659 16.16 45.65 4.64
C SER A 659 15.32 46.94 4.59
N PHE A 660 15.00 47.52 5.74
CA PHE A 660 14.42 48.85 5.92
C PHE A 660 15.06 49.51 7.15
N HIS A 661 15.08 50.86 7.18
CA HIS A 661 15.66 51.62 8.26
C HIS A 661 14.64 51.87 9.37
N CYS A 662 13.42 52.20 9.01
CA CYS A 662 12.32 52.38 9.94
C CYS A 662 11.02 51.70 9.40
N PRO A 663 10.09 51.33 10.29
CA PRO A 663 8.86 50.64 9.88
C PRO A 663 7.95 51.43 8.94
N GLU A 664 8.00 52.76 8.98
CA GLU A 664 7.22 53.65 8.12
C GLU A 664 7.63 53.58 6.65
N GLU A 665 8.87 53.16 6.37
CA GLU A 665 9.42 53.11 5.01
C GLU A 665 9.12 51.77 4.29
N ILE A 666 8.57 50.80 5.00
CA ILE A 666 8.28 49.51 4.40
C ILE A 666 7.32 49.68 3.24
N ASP A 667 7.78 49.20 2.07
CA ASP A 667 7.00 49.19 0.84
C ASP A 667 6.39 47.81 0.62
N PHE A 668 5.05 47.72 0.69
CA PHE A 668 4.31 46.48 0.60
C PHE A 668 3.81 46.26 -0.83
N HIS A 669 4.20 45.15 -1.46
CA HIS A 669 3.73 44.73 -2.77
C HIS A 669 2.73 43.59 -2.63
N SER A 670 1.63 43.66 -3.37
CA SER A 670 0.60 42.62 -3.34
C SER A 670 0.64 41.76 -4.58
N ILE A 671 0.41 40.46 -4.39
CA ILE A 671 0.26 39.44 -5.46
C ILE A 671 -1.11 38.79 -5.22
N CYS A 672 -2.01 39.00 -6.20
CA CYS A 672 -3.40 38.56 -6.10
C CYS A 672 -3.84 37.80 -7.34
N ARG A 673 -4.96 37.11 -7.22
CA ARG A 673 -5.64 36.55 -8.37
C ARG A 673 -6.21 37.65 -9.25
N GLU A 674 -5.95 37.56 -10.54
CA GLU A 674 -6.46 38.45 -11.58
C GLU A 674 -7.47 37.67 -12.42
N GLN A 675 -8.65 38.27 -12.60
CA GLN A 675 -9.73 37.66 -13.38
C GLN A 675 -9.30 37.53 -14.86
N GLY A 676 -9.40 36.31 -15.42
CA GLY A 676 -9.00 36.03 -16.82
C GLY A 676 -7.51 35.79 -17.02
N ASN A 677 -6.65 36.01 -16.02
CA ASN A 677 -5.23 35.73 -16.08
C ASN A 677 -4.92 34.35 -15.47
N VAL A 678 -4.68 33.36 -16.33
CA VAL A 678 -4.38 31.97 -15.91
C VAL A 678 -3.01 31.85 -15.22
N ASN A 679 -2.15 32.86 -15.36
CA ASN A 679 -0.82 32.93 -14.77
C ASN A 679 -0.81 33.72 -13.45
N SER A 680 -1.96 34.12 -12.92
CA SER A 680 -2.11 34.71 -11.59
C SER A 680 -2.39 33.64 -10.53
N LEU A 681 -2.46 34.02 -9.25
CA LEU A 681 -2.85 33.10 -8.17
C LEU A 681 -4.18 32.40 -8.47
N SER A 682 -4.26 31.11 -8.16
CA SER A 682 -5.49 30.33 -8.33
C SER A 682 -6.63 30.79 -7.41
N ASN A 683 -6.29 31.28 -6.21
CA ASN A 683 -7.23 31.85 -5.23
C ASN A 683 -6.51 32.84 -4.31
N ASN A 684 -7.24 33.89 -3.83
CA ASN A 684 -6.69 34.88 -2.92
C ASN A 684 -6.62 34.44 -1.44
N ASP A 685 -7.32 33.37 -1.04
CA ASP A 685 -7.21 32.85 0.32
C ASP A 685 -5.97 31.95 0.43
N VAL A 686 -4.82 32.58 0.72
CA VAL A 686 -3.52 31.92 0.81
C VAL A 686 -3.31 31.39 2.24
N GLN A 687 -3.14 30.07 2.35
CA GLN A 687 -2.98 29.42 3.66
C GLN A 687 -1.52 29.50 4.17
N MET A 688 -0.57 29.17 3.31
CA MET A 688 0.85 29.11 3.65
C MET A 688 1.70 29.39 2.42
N ILE A 689 2.90 29.92 2.63
CA ILE A 689 3.95 30.07 1.62
C ILE A 689 5.18 29.33 2.12
N GLN A 690 5.80 28.54 1.24
CA GLN A 690 7.07 27.86 1.46
C GLN A 690 8.10 28.38 0.45
N CYS A 691 9.18 28.97 0.99
CA CYS A 691 10.36 29.31 0.21
C CYS A 691 11.31 28.12 0.33
N MET A 692 11.60 27.45 -0.79
CA MET A 692 12.46 26.28 -0.84
C MET A 692 13.95 26.68 -0.81
N ASP A 693 14.80 25.79 -0.32
CA ASP A 693 16.26 25.98 -0.30
C ASP A 693 16.82 26.23 -1.71
N ASN A 694 16.23 25.64 -2.74
CA ASN A 694 16.60 25.83 -4.16
C ASN A 694 16.10 27.16 -4.76
N GLY A 695 15.44 28.01 -3.96
CA GLY A 695 14.92 29.32 -4.37
C GLY A 695 13.53 29.30 -5.03
N LYS A 696 12.90 28.13 -5.19
CA LYS A 696 11.49 28.03 -5.62
C LYS A 696 10.55 28.50 -4.50
N ILE A 697 9.44 29.10 -4.91
CA ILE A 697 8.43 29.62 -3.97
C ILE A 697 7.10 28.96 -4.30
N PHE A 698 6.51 28.34 -3.29
CA PHE A 698 5.21 27.71 -3.39
C PHE A 698 4.21 28.35 -2.44
N ALA A 699 2.98 28.53 -2.91
CA ALA A 699 1.86 29.02 -2.11
C ALA A 699 0.69 28.05 -2.22
N ILE A 700 0.13 27.64 -1.08
CA ILE A 700 -1.11 26.87 -1.03
C ILE A 700 -2.29 27.81 -0.80
N THR A 701 -3.36 27.57 -1.56
CA THR A 701 -4.58 28.39 -1.50
C THR A 701 -5.79 27.52 -1.16
N TYR A 702 -6.75 28.08 -0.46
CA TYR A 702 -7.97 27.37 -0.07
C TYR A 702 -8.86 27.12 -1.30
N GLY A 703 -9.00 25.85 -1.71
CA GLY A 703 -9.77 25.46 -2.89
C GLY A 703 -9.12 25.80 -4.25
N GLY A 704 -7.87 26.24 -4.28
CA GLY A 704 -7.14 26.55 -5.52
C GLY A 704 -5.85 25.73 -5.67
N GLY A 705 -5.61 24.77 -4.80
CA GLY A 705 -4.45 23.87 -4.85
C GLY A 705 -3.12 24.55 -4.53
N LEU A 706 -2.06 24.08 -5.17
CA LEU A 706 -0.68 24.53 -5.02
C LEU A 706 -0.31 25.49 -6.17
N ASN A 707 0.35 26.60 -5.85
CA ASN A 707 0.86 27.57 -6.82
C ASN A 707 2.38 27.65 -6.72
N GLU A 708 3.10 27.48 -7.84
CA GLU A 708 4.53 27.76 -7.98
C GLU A 708 4.66 29.20 -8.50
N LEU A 709 5.37 30.06 -7.77
CA LEU A 709 5.58 31.46 -8.12
C LEU A 709 6.96 31.63 -8.76
N SER A 710 6.99 32.06 -10.01
CA SER A 710 8.22 32.34 -10.76
C SER A 710 8.34 33.86 -10.98
N PRO A 711 9.48 34.50 -10.62
CA PRO A 711 9.66 35.92 -10.79
C PRO A 711 9.72 36.29 -12.30
N MET A 712 8.95 37.30 -12.71
CA MET A 712 8.94 37.90 -14.06
C MET A 712 9.57 39.29 -14.08
N GLY A 713 9.84 39.86 -12.94
CA GLY A 713 10.43 41.19 -12.77
C GLY A 713 10.60 41.52 -11.29
N LEU A 714 10.80 42.81 -10.98
CA LEU A 714 11.13 43.20 -9.60
C LEU A 714 10.03 42.89 -8.59
N HIS A 715 8.75 42.96 -8.98
CA HIS A 715 7.56 42.77 -8.12
C HIS A 715 6.42 42.00 -8.81
N SER A 716 6.69 41.41 -10.00
CA SER A 716 5.71 40.64 -10.76
C SER A 716 6.10 39.15 -10.77
N TYR A 717 5.08 38.28 -10.66
CA TYR A 717 5.25 36.85 -10.60
C TYR A 717 4.26 36.16 -11.53
N GLN A 718 4.75 35.13 -12.22
CA GLN A 718 3.91 34.18 -12.91
C GLN A 718 3.61 33.03 -11.95
N CYS A 719 2.33 32.67 -11.82
CA CYS A 719 1.90 31.55 -11.01
C CYS A 719 1.51 30.35 -11.88
N LYS A 720 2.10 29.22 -11.62
CA LYS A 720 1.69 27.92 -12.19
C LYS A 720 0.90 27.17 -11.15
N SER A 721 -0.37 26.92 -11.42
CA SER A 721 -1.27 26.24 -10.46
C SER A 721 -1.29 24.74 -10.72
N PHE A 722 -1.25 23.95 -9.64
CA PHE A 722 -1.47 22.50 -9.62
C PHE A 722 -2.74 22.25 -8.80
N THR A 723 -3.65 21.47 -9.40
CA THR A 723 -4.96 21.14 -8.84
C THR A 723 -5.23 19.63 -8.98
N GLN A 724 -6.38 19.16 -8.55
CA GLN A 724 -6.81 17.78 -8.81
C GLN A 724 -6.74 17.41 -10.29
N LYS A 725 -7.00 18.36 -11.19
CA LYS A 725 -6.85 18.17 -12.64
C LYS A 725 -5.41 17.86 -13.08
N ASN A 726 -4.43 18.23 -12.27
CA ASN A 726 -2.99 18.00 -12.50
C ASN A 726 -2.40 16.90 -11.60
N GLY A 727 -3.24 16.15 -10.89
CA GLY A 727 -2.81 15.03 -10.07
C GLY A 727 -2.68 15.27 -8.57
N LEU A 728 -3.10 16.44 -8.05
CA LEU A 728 -3.24 16.62 -6.60
C LEU A 728 -4.40 15.78 -6.05
N ILE A 729 -4.24 15.29 -4.84
CA ILE A 729 -5.29 14.55 -4.12
C ILE A 729 -6.48 15.47 -3.77
N SER A 730 -6.20 16.74 -3.42
CA SER A 730 -7.20 17.74 -3.05
C SER A 730 -6.75 19.13 -3.47
N ASP A 731 -7.70 19.99 -3.84
CA ASP A 731 -7.46 21.42 -4.05
C ASP A 731 -7.43 22.21 -2.72
N ILE A 732 -7.70 21.54 -1.60
CA ILE A 732 -7.57 22.10 -0.25
C ILE A 732 -6.36 21.45 0.42
N ILE A 733 -5.29 22.23 0.57
CA ILE A 733 -4.06 21.86 1.26
C ILE A 733 -3.91 22.79 2.45
N TYR A 734 -3.64 22.25 3.64
CA TYR A 734 -3.56 23.05 4.87
C TYR A 734 -2.14 23.42 5.27
N SER A 735 -1.17 22.56 4.95
CA SER A 735 0.22 22.72 5.33
C SER A 735 1.15 22.10 4.32
N MET A 736 2.36 22.60 4.22
CA MET A 736 3.43 22.01 3.40
C MET A 736 4.78 22.13 4.09
N HIS A 737 5.67 21.21 3.77
CA HIS A 737 7.01 21.17 4.33
C HIS A 737 8.01 20.60 3.32
N GLU A 738 9.20 21.18 3.29
CA GLU A 738 10.34 20.70 2.49
C GLU A 738 11.19 19.75 3.35
N ASP A 739 11.54 18.59 2.78
CA ASP A 739 12.50 17.70 3.42
C ASP A 739 13.95 18.06 3.06
N LYS A 740 14.91 17.37 3.69
CA LYS A 740 16.35 17.60 3.45
C LYS A 740 16.81 17.22 2.02
N GLN A 741 16.00 16.50 1.26
CA GLN A 741 16.24 16.14 -0.13
C GLN A 741 15.64 17.13 -1.13
N GLY A 742 14.93 18.17 -0.64
CA GLY A 742 14.26 19.15 -1.47
C GLY A 742 12.90 18.68 -2.01
N ASN A 743 12.30 17.63 -1.41
CA ASN A 743 10.95 17.22 -1.74
C ASN A 743 9.94 18.05 -0.94
N LEU A 744 8.86 18.47 -1.60
CA LEU A 744 7.78 19.20 -0.99
C LEU A 744 6.62 18.24 -0.65
N TYR A 745 6.26 18.18 0.61
CA TYR A 745 5.11 17.43 1.12
C TYR A 745 3.99 18.40 1.46
N GLY A 746 2.75 18.04 1.07
CA GLY A 746 1.54 18.81 1.39
C GLY A 746 0.43 17.90 1.90
N TRP A 747 -0.35 18.34 2.88
CA TRP A 747 -1.47 17.61 3.47
C TRP A 747 -2.61 18.53 3.91
#